data_dfaf01c7b5894243413f4b2fcc90c232
#
_entry.id   dfaf01c7b5894243413f4b2fcc90c232
#
_cell.length_a   1.000
_cell.length_b   1.000
_cell.length_c   1.000
_cell.angle_alpha   90.00
_cell.angle_beta   90.00
_cell.angle_gamma   90.00
#
_symmetry.space_group_name_H-M   'P 1'
#
loop_
_entity.id
_entity.type
_entity.pdbx_description
1 polymer ?
#
loop_
_entity_poly.entity_id
_entity_poly.type
_entity_poly.pdbx_seq_one_letter_code
_entity_poly.pdbx_strand_id
1 'polypeptide(L)'
;MNKKIESNDLFELKSITQVTAINGNIFAVLNRVDKQENTYFADIISINNKNEVKKWTGGGKNVNPVQVGDYLVYLHNGDLMRMPLSGGSAEQLTRDAKISKLVSGKDGQTVFYQSSDSKIPAKFETTKFPETRRVHRFDNRHDGIGWVDDQATDTIYRYNIKMNQRNAVYSSKYDLSLQDANAKQNRLLVIKPTNPTLETESDETRAVYDVDLTKDTEKQVTASISKGEFSYASYSPDGQKIAVVGNDAKYPNATVNELYIYDEASDKLTDVTKDFEGEVFGSITADFIQNEGSHLVWMSDTNFVFSGVTHGHSVVFEYNGHDITKLFEGHCHVVDLTAIDGEVYFSLSTPTTPSQLVQLVDQQLDVKFDPNANFSAQHDYADVTPFETPSKDSKTTVEGWVLKYTGSSNHLPVILYVHGGPQANYGESFFHEFQVLASRGYAVVYVNPRGSTSYGQEFETGVIGRYGKEDFADVQSGLDAALSQFADLDEQNTFIAGGSYGGFMSSWAIGHTDRFNAAIVQRPVSDWHSLYGTSDIGVRFIRKELGKDLYDEGGLEYYWDCSPLKYAHNVKTPTRIQHGEFDMRCPVNQSEALFTAIKQTGTPVDYIRYPQSFHGFSRNGLPNLRIKRLSDIYEWFDKYLR
;
A
#
# COMPACT_ATOMS: atom_id res chain seq x y z
N MET A 1 6.03 -16.91 31.55
CA MET A 1 6.29 -16.72 30.12
C MET A 1 5.07 -16.00 29.54
N ASN A 2 5.30 -14.94 28.82
CA ASN A 2 4.25 -14.28 28.07
C ASN A 2 3.71 -15.22 26.98
N LYS A 3 2.56 -14.88 26.42
CA LYS A 3 2.00 -15.61 25.28
C LYS A 3 2.77 -15.25 24.00
N LYS A 4 2.85 -16.17 23.07
CA LYS A 4 3.30 -15.87 21.71
C LYS A 4 2.13 -15.37 20.88
N ILE A 5 2.43 -14.66 19.79
CA ILE A 5 1.39 -14.10 18.90
C ILE A 5 0.64 -15.23 18.18
N GLU A 6 -0.69 -15.17 18.20
CA GLU A 6 -1.60 -16.11 17.55
C GLU A 6 -2.46 -15.45 16.47
N SER A 7 -3.04 -16.24 15.59
CA SER A 7 -3.89 -15.74 14.48
C SER A 7 -5.07 -14.88 14.96
N ASN A 8 -5.65 -15.24 16.13
CA ASN A 8 -6.79 -14.52 16.71
C ASN A 8 -6.43 -13.19 17.35
N ASP A 9 -5.15 -12.91 17.58
CA ASP A 9 -4.69 -11.64 18.15
C ASP A 9 -4.92 -10.46 17.20
N LEU A 10 -5.20 -10.76 15.92
CA LEU A 10 -5.69 -9.77 14.97
C LEU A 10 -6.88 -8.95 15.51
N PHE A 11 -7.71 -9.54 16.37
CA PHE A 11 -8.88 -8.85 16.98
C PHE A 11 -8.51 -7.93 18.15
N GLU A 12 -7.33 -8.06 18.72
CA GLU A 12 -6.87 -7.26 19.86
C GLU A 12 -5.94 -6.12 19.43
N LEU A 13 -5.22 -6.32 18.33
CA LEU A 13 -4.26 -5.37 17.79
C LEU A 13 -4.94 -4.13 17.19
N LYS A 14 -4.27 -2.97 17.32
CA LYS A 14 -4.74 -1.66 16.85
C LYS A 14 -3.63 -0.94 16.12
N SER A 15 -3.99 -0.17 15.07
CA SER A 15 -3.06 0.69 14.36
C SER A 15 -3.49 2.16 14.38
N ILE A 16 -2.52 3.07 14.34
CA ILE A 16 -2.70 4.51 14.28
C ILE A 16 -2.38 4.97 12.86
N THR A 17 -3.30 5.71 12.25
CA THR A 17 -3.14 6.29 10.92
C THR A 17 -3.77 7.68 10.85
N GLN A 18 -3.58 8.40 9.75
CA GLN A 18 -4.16 9.72 9.48
C GLN A 18 -3.90 10.72 10.63
N VAL A 19 -2.61 10.82 11.00
CA VAL A 19 -2.17 11.74 12.07
C VAL A 19 -2.24 13.18 11.56
N THR A 20 -2.90 14.07 12.30
CA THR A 20 -3.07 15.47 11.91
C THR A 20 -3.13 16.40 13.11
N ALA A 21 -2.65 17.63 12.94
CA ALA A 21 -2.70 18.67 13.96
C ALA A 21 -4.04 19.40 13.91
N ILE A 22 -4.81 19.38 15.00
CA ILE A 22 -6.10 20.08 15.12
C ILE A 22 -6.16 20.77 16.48
N ASN A 23 -6.37 22.10 16.49
CA ASN A 23 -6.57 22.91 17.68
C ASN A 23 -5.54 22.65 18.81
N GLY A 24 -4.25 22.62 18.45
CA GLY A 24 -3.14 22.42 19.39
C GLY A 24 -3.00 20.99 19.94
N ASN A 25 -3.70 20.00 19.39
CA ASN A 25 -3.59 18.59 19.74
C ASN A 25 -3.30 17.74 18.52
N ILE A 26 -2.75 16.56 18.72
CA ILE A 26 -2.60 15.55 17.67
C ILE A 26 -3.89 14.74 17.60
N PHE A 27 -4.53 14.75 16.44
CA PHE A 27 -5.64 13.87 16.11
C PHE A 27 -5.13 12.70 15.28
N ALA A 28 -5.76 11.53 15.43
CA ALA A 28 -5.41 10.35 14.69
C ALA A 28 -6.62 9.42 14.51
N VAL A 29 -6.53 8.54 13.55
CA VAL A 29 -7.48 7.45 13.34
C VAL A 29 -6.92 6.18 13.99
N LEU A 30 -7.67 5.65 14.96
CA LEU A 30 -7.37 4.39 15.63
C LEU A 30 -8.16 3.27 14.93
N ASN A 31 -7.48 2.42 14.21
CA ASN A 31 -8.07 1.27 13.53
C ASN A 31 -8.09 0.05 14.44
N ARG A 32 -9.15 -0.74 14.35
CA ARG A 32 -9.34 -1.99 15.07
C ARG A 32 -10.17 -2.98 14.26
N VAL A 33 -10.03 -4.24 14.58
CA VAL A 33 -10.82 -5.32 13.99
C VAL A 33 -11.95 -5.71 14.94
N ASP A 34 -13.18 -5.75 14.46
CA ASP A 34 -14.33 -6.19 15.26
C ASP A 34 -14.69 -7.64 14.95
N LYS A 35 -14.62 -8.48 15.96
CA LYS A 35 -14.85 -9.92 15.84
C LYS A 35 -16.32 -10.26 15.61
N GLN A 36 -17.25 -9.51 16.21
CA GLN A 36 -18.69 -9.80 16.13
C GLN A 36 -19.25 -9.40 14.77
N GLU A 37 -18.86 -8.20 14.30
CA GLU A 37 -19.27 -7.68 13.00
C GLU A 37 -18.41 -8.22 11.86
N ASN A 38 -17.30 -8.93 12.17
CA ASN A 38 -16.35 -9.45 11.20
C ASN A 38 -15.86 -8.38 10.21
N THR A 39 -15.52 -7.19 10.72
CA THR A 39 -15.17 -6.02 9.92
C THR A 39 -14.11 -5.16 10.62
N TYR A 40 -13.70 -4.09 9.93
CA TYR A 40 -12.75 -3.11 10.43
C TYR A 40 -13.48 -1.85 10.84
N PHE A 41 -13.19 -1.34 12.03
CA PHE A 41 -13.64 -0.05 12.51
C PHE A 41 -12.49 0.93 12.60
N ALA A 42 -12.82 2.20 12.43
CA ALA A 42 -11.90 3.31 12.56
C ALA A 42 -12.54 4.38 13.46
N ASP A 43 -11.87 4.75 14.53
CA ASP A 43 -12.34 5.75 15.48
C ASP A 43 -11.36 6.94 15.52
N ILE A 44 -11.88 8.17 15.55
CA ILE A 44 -11.05 9.36 15.70
C ILE A 44 -10.75 9.56 17.18
N ILE A 45 -9.48 9.73 17.50
CA ILE A 45 -8.95 10.05 18.81
C ILE A 45 -8.14 11.36 18.76
N SER A 46 -7.92 11.99 19.90
CA SER A 46 -6.92 13.05 20.03
C SER A 46 -6.01 12.80 21.25
N ILE A 47 -4.78 13.24 21.13
CA ILE A 47 -3.74 13.18 22.15
C ILE A 47 -3.30 14.63 22.44
N ASN A 48 -3.36 15.05 23.70
CA ASN A 48 -2.93 16.38 24.12
C ASN A 48 -1.45 16.38 24.57
N ASN A 49 -0.92 17.53 24.91
CA ASN A 49 0.46 17.72 25.36
C ASN A 49 0.81 17.02 26.70
N LYS A 50 -0.19 16.47 27.41
CA LYS A 50 0.00 15.62 28.60
C LYS A 50 -0.12 14.13 28.29
N ASN A 51 -0.18 13.75 27.02
CA ASN A 51 -0.41 12.39 26.55
C ASN A 51 -1.79 11.81 26.96
N GLU A 52 -2.76 12.67 27.31
CA GLU A 52 -4.12 12.23 27.59
C GLU A 52 -4.87 11.97 26.29
N VAL A 53 -5.45 10.78 26.19
CA VAL A 53 -6.19 10.35 24.99
C VAL A 53 -7.68 10.61 25.17
N LYS A 54 -8.28 11.30 24.20
CA LYS A 54 -9.72 11.50 24.11
C LYS A 54 -10.28 10.81 22.87
N LYS A 55 -11.31 9.98 23.05
CA LYS A 55 -12.06 9.39 21.94
C LYS A 55 -13.18 10.34 21.51
N TRP A 56 -13.24 10.62 20.19
CA TRP A 56 -14.23 11.52 19.58
C TRP A 56 -15.39 10.79 18.93
N THR A 57 -15.11 9.64 18.31
CA THR A 57 -16.11 8.90 17.53
C THR A 57 -16.19 7.44 17.97
N GLY A 58 -17.22 6.72 17.52
CA GLY A 58 -17.37 5.29 17.75
C GLY A 58 -18.31 4.66 16.74
N GLY A 59 -18.04 3.38 16.40
CA GLY A 59 -18.78 2.60 15.43
C GLY A 59 -18.54 3.01 13.98
N GLY A 60 -18.51 2.04 13.08
CA GLY A 60 -18.27 2.27 11.65
C GLY A 60 -16.85 2.72 11.30
N LYS A 61 -16.71 3.36 10.15
CA LYS A 61 -15.45 3.91 9.65
C LYS A 61 -15.47 5.43 9.75
N ASN A 62 -14.78 5.98 10.75
CA ASN A 62 -14.62 7.41 10.99
C ASN A 62 -13.19 7.81 10.58
N VAL A 63 -13.04 8.50 9.46
CA VAL A 63 -11.74 8.78 8.82
C VAL A 63 -11.63 10.22 8.33
N ASN A 64 -10.44 10.63 7.91
CA ASN A 64 -10.14 11.94 7.36
C ASN A 64 -10.53 13.11 8.30
N PRO A 65 -10.03 13.16 9.54
CA PRO A 65 -10.28 14.27 10.42
C PRO A 65 -9.63 15.56 9.90
N VAL A 66 -10.41 16.62 9.74
CA VAL A 66 -9.94 17.94 9.34
C VAL A 66 -10.56 19.01 10.25
N GLN A 67 -9.80 20.08 10.51
CA GLN A 67 -10.33 21.25 11.23
C GLN A 67 -10.97 22.25 10.28
N VAL A 68 -12.17 22.71 10.62
CA VAL A 68 -12.84 23.82 9.92
C VAL A 68 -13.43 24.78 10.96
N GLY A 69 -12.72 25.88 11.24
CA GLY A 69 -13.06 26.79 12.33
C GLY A 69 -13.08 26.04 13.68
N ASP A 70 -14.22 26.11 14.35
CA ASP A 70 -14.43 25.47 15.67
C ASP A 70 -14.97 24.03 15.57
N TYR A 71 -14.92 23.43 14.38
CA TYR A 71 -15.45 22.09 14.13
C TYR A 71 -14.36 21.09 13.74
N LEU A 72 -14.47 19.88 14.29
CA LEU A 72 -13.93 18.66 13.70
C LEU A 72 -14.90 18.23 12.59
N VAL A 73 -14.40 18.13 11.37
CA VAL A 73 -15.12 17.60 10.21
C VAL A 73 -14.46 16.30 9.80
N TYR A 74 -15.24 15.28 9.47
CA TYR A 74 -14.72 13.96 9.15
C TYR A 74 -15.71 13.16 8.29
N LEU A 75 -15.29 12.00 7.81
CA LEU A 75 -16.15 11.07 7.09
C LEU A 75 -16.60 9.92 8.01
N HIS A 76 -17.89 9.63 8.03
CA HIS A 76 -18.47 8.45 8.64
C HIS A 76 -19.09 7.57 7.55
N ASN A 77 -18.47 6.41 7.27
CA ASN A 77 -18.91 5.50 6.20
C ASN A 77 -19.12 6.18 4.82
N GLY A 78 -18.29 7.20 4.51
CA GLY A 78 -18.37 7.97 3.26
C GLY A 78 -19.32 9.16 3.29
N ASP A 79 -19.95 9.48 4.42
CA ASP A 79 -20.74 10.68 4.61
C ASP A 79 -20.03 11.74 5.45
N LEU A 80 -20.26 13.01 5.12
CA LEU A 80 -19.67 14.15 5.80
C LEU A 80 -20.36 14.38 7.14
N MET A 81 -19.55 14.47 8.19
CA MET A 81 -19.96 14.73 9.57
C MET A 81 -19.28 15.99 10.10
N ARG A 82 -19.90 16.68 11.04
CA ARG A 82 -19.25 17.71 11.86
C ARG A 82 -19.52 17.52 13.34
N MET A 83 -18.59 17.94 14.17
CA MET A 83 -18.71 17.96 15.63
C MET A 83 -17.98 19.19 16.18
N PRO A 84 -18.54 19.94 17.16
CA PRO A 84 -17.81 21.04 17.78
C PRO A 84 -16.55 20.57 18.50
N LEU A 85 -15.43 21.27 18.33
CA LEU A 85 -14.16 20.97 19.04
C LEU A 85 -14.27 21.20 20.55
N SER A 86 -15.23 21.99 21.00
CA SER A 86 -15.59 22.13 22.42
C SER A 86 -16.28 20.89 23.01
N GLY A 87 -16.68 19.94 22.20
CA GLY A 87 -17.46 18.76 22.55
C GLY A 87 -18.95 18.92 22.19
N GLY A 88 -19.68 17.81 22.21
CA GLY A 88 -21.09 17.76 21.84
C GLY A 88 -21.40 16.61 20.90
N SER A 89 -22.62 16.60 20.35
CA SER A 89 -23.07 15.58 19.41
C SER A 89 -22.57 15.83 17.99
N ALA A 90 -22.25 14.77 17.28
CA ALA A 90 -21.96 14.84 15.84
C ALA A 90 -23.25 15.09 15.05
N GLU A 91 -23.14 15.87 13.99
CA GLU A 91 -24.20 16.14 13.03
C GLU A 91 -23.80 15.62 11.66
N GLN A 92 -24.70 14.88 11.02
CA GLN A 92 -24.53 14.38 9.66
C GLN A 92 -24.90 15.48 8.66
N LEU A 93 -23.99 15.82 7.76
CA LEU A 93 -24.15 16.88 6.75
C LEU A 93 -24.56 16.35 5.38
N THR A 94 -24.19 15.12 5.06
CA THR A 94 -24.59 14.45 3.79
C THR A 94 -25.19 13.09 4.07
N ARG A 95 -25.89 12.53 3.06
CA ARG A 95 -26.42 11.16 3.12
C ARG A 95 -26.14 10.47 1.80
N ASP A 96 -25.64 9.23 1.88
CA ASP A 96 -25.27 8.38 0.74
C ASP A 96 -24.35 9.08 -0.27
N ALA A 97 -23.50 10.01 0.23
CA ALA A 97 -22.66 10.85 -0.61
C ALA A 97 -21.47 10.11 -1.23
N LYS A 98 -21.10 8.95 -0.69
CA LYS A 98 -19.97 8.12 -1.18
C LYS A 98 -18.70 8.94 -1.40
N ILE A 99 -18.35 9.77 -0.43
CA ILE A 99 -17.20 10.65 -0.51
C ILE A 99 -15.92 9.82 -0.51
N SER A 100 -15.10 10.00 -1.53
CA SER A 100 -13.81 9.31 -1.70
C SER A 100 -12.63 10.14 -1.20
N LYS A 101 -12.73 11.47 -1.20
CA LYS A 101 -11.66 12.38 -0.77
C LYS A 101 -12.27 13.59 -0.05
N LEU A 102 -11.61 14.05 1.02
CA LEU A 102 -12.01 15.22 1.80
C LEU A 102 -10.77 16.07 2.10
N VAL A 103 -10.81 17.36 1.81
CA VAL A 103 -9.74 18.32 2.12
C VAL A 103 -10.31 19.59 2.73
N SER A 104 -9.54 20.24 3.61
CA SER A 104 -9.88 21.54 4.18
C SER A 104 -9.70 22.65 3.14
N GLY A 105 -10.61 23.63 3.10
CA GLY A 105 -10.46 24.83 2.29
C GLY A 105 -9.46 25.86 2.85
N LYS A 106 -8.87 25.62 4.03
CA LYS A 106 -7.90 26.51 4.69
C LYS A 106 -8.41 27.93 4.98
N ASP A 107 -9.72 28.15 4.89
CA ASP A 107 -10.40 29.42 5.18
C ASP A 107 -11.17 29.43 6.51
N GLY A 108 -11.15 28.30 7.23
CA GLY A 108 -11.87 28.10 8.48
C GLY A 108 -13.40 27.98 8.33
N GLN A 109 -13.92 27.85 7.09
CA GLN A 109 -15.36 27.79 6.83
C GLN A 109 -15.77 26.67 5.87
N THR A 110 -14.86 26.24 4.98
CA THR A 110 -15.21 25.32 3.90
C THR A 110 -14.38 24.06 3.90
N VAL A 111 -14.98 23.00 3.38
CA VAL A 111 -14.29 21.80 2.92
C VAL A 111 -14.58 21.58 1.45
N PHE A 112 -13.67 20.87 0.79
CA PHE A 112 -13.91 20.33 -0.53
C PHE A 112 -13.89 18.81 -0.45
N TYR A 113 -14.78 18.16 -1.20
CA TYR A 113 -14.80 16.72 -1.27
C TYR A 113 -15.13 16.23 -2.67
N GLN A 114 -14.60 15.05 -3.01
CA GLN A 114 -14.90 14.35 -4.24
C GLN A 114 -15.91 13.25 -4.01
N SER A 115 -16.87 13.12 -4.92
CA SER A 115 -17.89 12.08 -4.91
C SER A 115 -18.23 11.70 -6.34
N SER A 116 -18.58 10.42 -6.57
CA SER A 116 -19.02 9.90 -7.87
C SER A 116 -20.52 9.66 -7.88
N ASP A 117 -21.18 9.93 -9.01
CA ASP A 117 -22.59 9.64 -9.21
C ASP A 117 -22.86 8.22 -9.75
N SER A 118 -21.86 7.33 -9.65
CA SER A 118 -21.95 5.94 -10.08
C SER A 118 -23.19 5.24 -9.52
N LYS A 119 -23.95 4.63 -10.42
CA LYS A 119 -25.15 3.83 -10.12
C LYS A 119 -24.84 2.33 -9.98
N ILE A 120 -23.64 1.92 -10.37
CA ILE A 120 -23.21 0.54 -10.27
C ILE A 120 -22.86 0.25 -8.81
N PRO A 121 -23.38 -0.83 -8.19
CA PRO A 121 -22.93 -1.28 -6.90
C PRO A 121 -21.42 -1.55 -6.94
N ALA A 122 -20.68 -0.99 -5.99
CA ALA A 122 -19.22 -1.10 -5.94
C ALA A 122 -18.72 -2.53 -5.71
N LYS A 123 -19.58 -3.45 -5.27
CA LYS A 123 -19.24 -4.87 -5.02
C LYS A 123 -20.19 -5.77 -5.81
N PHE A 124 -19.88 -7.07 -5.89
CA PHE A 124 -20.72 -8.10 -6.52
C PHE A 124 -22.02 -8.34 -5.73
N GLU A 125 -22.84 -7.30 -5.61
CA GLU A 125 -24.16 -7.43 -5.00
C GLU A 125 -25.11 -8.17 -5.94
N THR A 126 -25.73 -9.23 -5.44
CA THR A 126 -26.80 -9.93 -6.15
C THR A 126 -28.09 -9.13 -5.99
N THR A 127 -28.62 -8.62 -7.08
CA THR A 127 -29.94 -8.00 -7.12
C THR A 127 -30.99 -9.01 -7.56
N LYS A 128 -32.27 -8.81 -7.15
CA LYS A 128 -33.39 -9.66 -7.60
C LYS A 128 -33.60 -9.59 -9.11
N PHE A 129 -33.26 -8.46 -9.72
CA PHE A 129 -33.35 -8.20 -11.15
C PHE A 129 -32.01 -7.68 -11.66
N PRO A 130 -31.05 -8.58 -11.98
CA PRO A 130 -29.76 -8.16 -12.48
C PRO A 130 -29.86 -7.59 -13.89
N GLU A 131 -29.13 -6.51 -14.15
CA GLU A 131 -29.04 -5.89 -15.46
C GLU A 131 -27.76 -6.30 -16.19
N THR A 132 -27.77 -6.23 -17.53
CA THR A 132 -26.58 -6.44 -18.35
C THR A 132 -25.62 -5.28 -18.21
N ARG A 133 -24.33 -5.55 -18.28
CA ARG A 133 -23.26 -4.53 -18.29
C ARG A 133 -22.65 -4.43 -19.68
N ARG A 134 -22.47 -3.21 -20.14
CA ARG A 134 -21.72 -2.92 -21.35
C ARG A 134 -20.36 -2.40 -20.95
N VAL A 135 -19.31 -2.91 -21.57
CA VAL A 135 -17.94 -2.52 -21.32
C VAL A 135 -17.42 -1.84 -22.58
N HIS A 136 -16.94 -0.62 -22.44
CA HIS A 136 -16.41 0.20 -23.53
C HIS A 136 -14.97 0.65 -23.28
N ARG A 137 -14.45 0.50 -22.03
CA ARG A 137 -13.12 0.94 -21.62
C ARG A 137 -12.31 -0.20 -21.05
N PHE A 138 -10.99 -0.07 -21.09
CA PHE A 138 -10.10 -0.95 -20.32
C PHE A 138 -10.36 -0.81 -18.82
N ASP A 139 -10.58 0.43 -18.34
CA ASP A 139 -10.99 0.73 -16.96
C ASP A 139 -12.46 0.41 -16.69
N ASN A 140 -12.80 -0.88 -16.71
CA ASN A 140 -14.16 -1.33 -16.47
C ASN A 140 -14.35 -1.98 -15.09
N ARG A 141 -13.26 -2.23 -14.39
CA ARG A 141 -13.24 -2.82 -13.04
C ARG A 141 -11.92 -2.54 -12.35
N HIS A 142 -11.94 -2.47 -11.03
CA HIS A 142 -10.75 -2.34 -10.19
C HIS A 142 -10.80 -3.31 -9.03
N ASP A 143 -9.67 -3.94 -8.74
CA ASP A 143 -9.57 -4.82 -7.59
C ASP A 143 -9.87 -4.07 -6.28
N GLY A 144 -10.60 -4.72 -5.36
CA GLY A 144 -11.05 -4.11 -4.12
C GLY A 144 -12.30 -3.21 -4.23
N ILE A 145 -12.59 -2.70 -5.42
CA ILE A 145 -13.74 -1.83 -5.71
C ILE A 145 -14.87 -2.61 -6.41
N GLY A 146 -14.53 -3.37 -7.44
CA GLY A 146 -15.48 -4.08 -8.29
C GLY A 146 -15.62 -3.41 -9.66
N TRP A 147 -16.85 -3.40 -10.20
CA TRP A 147 -17.12 -2.81 -11.51
C TRP A 147 -17.13 -1.29 -11.47
N VAL A 148 -16.60 -0.67 -12.50
CA VAL A 148 -16.59 0.78 -12.72
C VAL A 148 -17.76 1.15 -13.63
N ASP A 149 -18.43 2.26 -13.30
CA ASP A 149 -19.46 2.87 -14.13
C ASP A 149 -18.80 3.87 -15.09
N ASP A 150 -18.66 3.49 -16.35
CA ASP A 150 -18.02 4.31 -17.39
C ASP A 150 -18.85 5.55 -17.79
N GLN A 151 -20.08 5.65 -17.29
CA GLN A 151 -20.96 6.80 -17.46
C GLN A 151 -20.96 7.74 -16.23
N ALA A 152 -20.34 7.32 -15.14
CA ALA A 152 -20.28 8.13 -13.93
C ALA A 152 -19.48 9.40 -14.14
N THR A 153 -19.86 10.41 -13.39
CA THR A 153 -19.15 11.69 -13.31
C THR A 153 -18.61 11.87 -11.90
N ASP A 154 -17.32 12.06 -11.80
CA ASP A 154 -16.70 12.49 -10.56
C ASP A 154 -16.87 13.99 -10.41
N THR A 155 -17.37 14.41 -9.25
CA THR A 155 -17.65 15.81 -8.96
C THR A 155 -16.97 16.23 -7.66
N ILE A 156 -16.31 17.39 -7.72
CA ILE A 156 -15.78 18.07 -6.53
C ILE A 156 -16.82 19.08 -6.08
N TYR A 157 -17.18 18.96 -4.81
CA TYR A 157 -18.12 19.84 -4.14
C TYR A 157 -17.37 20.75 -3.16
N ARG A 158 -17.73 22.03 -3.16
CA ARG A 158 -17.42 22.97 -2.07
C ARG A 158 -18.58 22.97 -1.08
N TYR A 159 -18.28 22.76 0.19
CA TYR A 159 -19.27 22.73 1.26
C TYR A 159 -18.93 23.75 2.34
N ASN A 160 -19.80 24.73 2.56
CA ASN A 160 -19.66 25.67 3.66
C ASN A 160 -20.28 25.07 4.93
N ILE A 161 -19.43 24.83 5.93
CA ILE A 161 -19.80 24.11 7.15
C ILE A 161 -20.79 24.91 8.02
N LYS A 162 -20.66 26.26 8.09
CA LYS A 162 -21.56 27.10 8.90
C LYS A 162 -22.91 27.32 8.22
N MET A 163 -22.91 27.56 6.93
CA MET A 163 -24.12 27.85 6.15
C MET A 163 -24.89 26.60 5.73
N ASN A 164 -24.31 25.41 5.89
CA ASN A 164 -24.85 24.15 5.42
C ASN A 164 -25.18 24.17 3.92
N GLN A 165 -24.27 24.74 3.10
CA GLN A 165 -24.46 24.93 1.67
C GLN A 165 -23.42 24.15 0.87
N ARG A 166 -23.91 23.43 -0.13
CA ARG A 166 -23.13 22.61 -1.06
C ARG A 166 -23.26 23.14 -2.50
N ASN A 167 -22.13 23.32 -3.18
CA ASN A 167 -22.07 23.66 -4.59
C ASN A 167 -21.10 22.72 -5.30
N ALA A 168 -21.49 22.19 -6.46
CA ALA A 168 -20.56 21.54 -7.37
C ALA A 168 -19.65 22.63 -7.98
N VAL A 169 -18.34 22.40 -7.95
CA VAL A 169 -17.36 23.41 -8.41
C VAL A 169 -16.45 22.90 -9.54
N TYR A 170 -16.32 21.58 -9.67
CA TYR A 170 -15.55 20.96 -10.75
C TYR A 170 -16.04 19.54 -11.00
N SER A 171 -16.05 19.08 -12.26
CA SER A 171 -16.50 17.73 -12.61
C SER A 171 -15.70 17.14 -13.77
N SER A 172 -15.54 15.82 -13.78
CA SER A 172 -14.91 15.08 -14.87
C SER A 172 -15.61 13.73 -15.07
N LYS A 173 -15.74 13.34 -16.35
CA LYS A 173 -16.15 11.98 -16.74
C LYS A 173 -14.97 11.00 -16.82
N TYR A 174 -13.77 11.52 -16.68
CA TYR A 174 -12.54 10.75 -16.66
C TYR A 174 -11.99 10.76 -15.25
N ASP A 175 -11.08 9.86 -14.99
CA ASP A 175 -10.44 9.73 -13.70
C ASP A 175 -10.00 11.09 -13.14
N LEU A 176 -10.40 11.37 -11.92
CA LEU A 176 -10.17 12.63 -11.22
C LEU A 176 -9.74 12.32 -9.79
N SER A 177 -8.71 13.00 -9.30
CA SER A 177 -8.30 12.92 -7.90
C SER A 177 -8.11 14.32 -7.32
N LEU A 178 -8.97 14.72 -6.40
CA LEU A 178 -8.80 15.94 -5.61
C LEU A 178 -7.58 15.76 -4.69
N GLN A 179 -6.63 16.69 -4.76
CA GLN A 179 -5.41 16.65 -3.96
C GLN A 179 -5.45 17.66 -2.81
N ASP A 180 -5.68 18.93 -3.10
CA ASP A 180 -5.72 20.00 -2.11
C ASP A 180 -6.64 21.14 -2.58
N ALA A 181 -6.94 22.07 -1.67
CA ALA A 181 -7.79 23.22 -1.96
C ALA A 181 -7.35 24.48 -1.20
N ASN A 182 -7.47 25.62 -1.86
CA ASN A 182 -7.27 26.93 -1.27
C ASN A 182 -8.52 27.80 -1.51
N ALA A 183 -9.45 27.77 -0.55
CA ALA A 183 -10.72 28.49 -0.67
C ALA A 183 -10.56 30.02 -0.64
N LYS A 184 -9.50 30.55 -0.01
CA LYS A 184 -9.22 32.01 0.01
C LYS A 184 -8.86 32.52 -1.36
N GLN A 185 -8.13 31.73 -2.15
CA GLN A 185 -7.75 32.05 -3.53
C GLN A 185 -8.72 31.44 -4.56
N ASN A 186 -9.72 30.67 -4.09
CA ASN A 186 -10.70 29.97 -4.92
C ASN A 186 -10.06 29.01 -5.94
N ARG A 187 -9.08 28.21 -5.49
CA ARG A 187 -8.27 27.29 -6.30
C ARG A 187 -8.36 25.85 -5.79
N LEU A 188 -8.15 24.89 -6.70
CA LEU A 188 -8.07 23.45 -6.42
C LEU A 188 -6.82 22.85 -7.07
N LEU A 189 -6.21 21.86 -6.41
CA LEU A 189 -5.25 20.95 -7.04
C LEU A 189 -5.94 19.63 -7.35
N VAL A 190 -5.83 19.22 -8.61
CA VAL A 190 -6.35 17.95 -9.08
C VAL A 190 -5.31 17.20 -9.89
N ILE A 191 -5.36 15.86 -9.81
CA ILE A 191 -4.62 14.96 -10.71
C ILE A 191 -5.63 14.33 -11.64
N LYS A 192 -5.35 14.37 -12.94
CA LYS A 192 -6.18 13.75 -13.98
C LYS A 192 -5.33 13.35 -15.19
N PRO A 193 -5.85 12.47 -16.09
CA PRO A 193 -5.18 12.13 -17.34
C PRO A 193 -4.90 13.37 -18.21
N THR A 194 -3.76 13.39 -18.86
CA THR A 194 -3.36 14.48 -19.78
C THR A 194 -4.11 14.44 -21.11
N ASN A 195 -4.49 13.24 -21.55
CA ASN A 195 -5.21 13.03 -22.80
C ASN A 195 -6.29 11.94 -22.60
N PRO A 196 -7.47 12.31 -22.06
CA PRO A 196 -8.50 11.37 -21.69
C PRO A 196 -9.37 10.95 -22.89
N THR A 197 -8.80 10.28 -23.89
CA THR A 197 -9.55 9.67 -25.00
C THR A 197 -9.55 8.16 -24.87
N LEU A 198 -10.55 7.48 -25.47
CA LEU A 198 -10.61 6.01 -25.51
C LEU A 198 -9.36 5.41 -26.18
N GLU A 199 -8.77 6.10 -27.14
CA GLU A 199 -7.57 5.68 -27.86
C GLU A 199 -6.32 5.72 -26.96
N THR A 200 -6.31 6.56 -25.94
CA THR A 200 -5.18 6.72 -25.01
C THR A 200 -5.40 6.05 -23.65
N GLU A 201 -6.45 5.27 -23.47
CA GLU A 201 -6.71 4.53 -22.23
C GLU A 201 -5.57 3.58 -21.83
N SER A 202 -4.71 3.20 -22.76
CA SER A 202 -3.51 2.40 -22.48
C SER A 202 -2.31 3.24 -22.05
N ASP A 203 -2.38 4.56 -22.15
CA ASP A 203 -1.33 5.51 -21.73
C ASP A 203 -1.79 6.21 -20.43
N GLU A 204 -1.23 5.80 -19.31
CA GLU A 204 -1.64 6.25 -17.96
C GLU A 204 -1.01 7.59 -17.54
N THR A 205 -0.54 8.40 -18.49
CA THR A 205 0.04 9.69 -18.15
C THR A 205 -0.97 10.57 -17.43
N ARG A 206 -0.62 11.00 -16.23
CA ARG A 206 -1.41 11.86 -15.37
C ARG A 206 -0.60 13.10 -15.04
N ALA A 207 -1.26 14.24 -14.93
CA ALA A 207 -0.62 15.49 -14.57
C ALA A 207 -1.36 16.17 -13.41
N VAL A 208 -0.62 17.04 -12.74
CA VAL A 208 -1.18 17.93 -11.71
C VAL A 208 -1.68 19.20 -12.39
N TYR A 209 -2.92 19.56 -12.09
CA TYR A 209 -3.54 20.80 -12.56
C TYR A 209 -3.94 21.68 -11.38
N ASP A 210 -3.65 22.95 -11.51
CA ASP A 210 -4.13 24.02 -10.66
C ASP A 210 -5.34 24.68 -11.33
N VAL A 211 -6.51 24.55 -10.70
CA VAL A 211 -7.80 25.01 -11.21
C VAL A 211 -8.20 26.30 -10.52
N ASP A 212 -8.29 27.40 -11.26
CA ASP A 212 -8.84 28.69 -10.80
C ASP A 212 -10.36 28.72 -11.02
N LEU A 213 -11.10 28.50 -9.94
CA LEU A 213 -12.57 28.46 -9.98
C LEU A 213 -13.23 29.84 -10.25
N THR A 214 -12.48 30.94 -10.14
CA THR A 214 -12.99 32.30 -10.42
C THR A 214 -12.91 32.61 -11.91
N LYS A 215 -11.81 32.19 -12.54
CA LYS A 215 -11.57 32.42 -13.95
C LYS A 215 -12.06 31.28 -14.85
N ASP A 216 -12.44 30.17 -14.25
CA ASP A 216 -12.77 28.91 -14.95
C ASP A 216 -11.63 28.47 -15.89
N THR A 217 -10.39 28.45 -15.34
CA THR A 217 -9.19 28.10 -16.07
C THR A 217 -8.38 27.07 -15.34
N GLU A 218 -7.63 26.26 -16.10
CA GLU A 218 -6.75 25.23 -15.57
C GLU A 218 -5.31 25.50 -16.05
N LYS A 219 -4.35 25.31 -15.15
CA LYS A 219 -2.93 25.35 -15.46
C LYS A 219 -2.31 24.01 -15.12
N GLN A 220 -1.66 23.36 -16.08
CA GLN A 220 -0.89 22.16 -15.82
C GLN A 220 0.42 22.53 -15.13
N VAL A 221 0.53 22.21 -13.84
CA VAL A 221 1.69 22.46 -12.98
C VAL A 221 2.92 21.68 -13.44
N THR A 222 2.69 20.47 -13.93
CA THR A 222 3.74 19.54 -14.36
C THR A 222 3.99 19.58 -15.88
N ALA A 223 3.70 20.71 -16.55
CA ALA A 223 3.81 20.83 -18.02
C ALA A 223 5.22 20.62 -18.58
N SER A 224 6.27 20.81 -17.78
CA SER A 224 7.65 20.55 -18.17
C SER A 224 7.98 19.05 -18.28
N ILE A 225 7.14 18.16 -17.73
CA ILE A 225 7.26 16.70 -17.81
C ILE A 225 6.19 16.20 -18.77
N SER A 226 6.59 15.86 -19.99
CA SER A 226 5.66 15.53 -21.09
C SER A 226 4.91 14.21 -20.88
N LYS A 227 5.52 13.25 -20.18
CA LYS A 227 4.92 12.00 -19.71
C LYS A 227 5.24 11.88 -18.24
N GLY A 228 4.23 11.66 -17.42
CA GLY A 228 4.46 11.56 -15.98
C GLY A 228 3.34 10.81 -15.29
N GLU A 229 3.68 10.24 -14.16
CA GLU A 229 2.77 9.60 -13.22
C GLU A 229 2.90 10.34 -11.88
N PHE A 230 1.86 11.10 -11.51
CA PHE A 230 1.85 11.88 -10.28
C PHE A 230 0.79 11.35 -9.33
N SER A 231 1.12 11.29 -8.04
CA SER A 231 0.26 10.72 -6.99
C SER A 231 -0.15 11.71 -5.91
N TYR A 232 0.58 12.85 -5.79
CA TYR A 232 0.35 13.81 -4.72
C TYR A 232 0.63 15.23 -5.17
N ALA A 233 -0.19 16.19 -4.66
CA ALA A 233 0.09 17.61 -4.75
C ALA A 233 -0.52 18.38 -3.57
N SER A 234 0.20 19.38 -3.03
CA SER A 234 -0.32 20.26 -1.98
C SER A 234 0.21 21.68 -2.11
N TYR A 235 -0.64 22.66 -1.79
CA TYR A 235 -0.24 24.07 -1.69
C TYR A 235 0.56 24.35 -0.43
N SER A 236 1.56 25.24 -0.54
CA SER A 236 2.10 25.94 0.62
C SER A 236 1.00 26.74 1.33
N PRO A 237 1.17 27.13 2.60
CA PRO A 237 0.16 27.89 3.36
C PRO A 237 -0.26 29.19 2.68
N ASP A 238 0.66 29.91 2.02
CA ASP A 238 0.40 31.14 1.24
C ASP A 238 -0.16 30.86 -0.17
N GLY A 239 -0.09 29.59 -0.64
CA GLY A 239 -0.53 29.16 -1.96
C GLY A 239 0.38 29.57 -3.12
N GLN A 240 1.62 30.02 -2.86
CA GLN A 240 2.56 30.44 -3.91
C GLN A 240 3.44 29.29 -4.42
N LYS A 241 3.53 28.21 -3.65
CA LYS A 241 4.27 27.00 -4.03
C LYS A 241 3.36 25.78 -4.00
N ILE A 242 3.72 24.78 -4.81
CA ILE A 242 3.04 23.48 -4.83
C ILE A 242 4.12 22.40 -4.70
N ALA A 243 4.02 21.56 -3.67
CA ALA A 243 4.78 20.33 -3.59
C ALA A 243 4.07 19.25 -4.42
N VAL A 244 4.81 18.53 -5.24
CA VAL A 244 4.30 17.49 -6.15
C VAL A 244 5.16 16.25 -6.02
N VAL A 245 4.54 15.07 -5.90
CA VAL A 245 5.25 13.78 -5.91
C VAL A 245 4.80 12.96 -7.09
N GLY A 246 5.76 12.36 -7.76
CA GLY A 246 5.59 11.51 -8.93
C GLY A 246 6.90 11.37 -9.70
N ASN A 247 6.80 11.00 -10.97
CA ASN A 247 7.96 10.72 -11.80
C ASN A 247 7.71 11.04 -13.28
N ASP A 248 8.74 10.96 -14.11
CA ASP A 248 8.70 11.23 -15.55
C ASP A 248 8.33 10.00 -16.41
N ALA A 249 7.95 8.89 -15.77
CA ALA A 249 7.61 7.60 -16.40
C ALA A 249 8.67 7.11 -17.42
N LYS A 250 9.94 7.46 -17.22
CA LYS A 250 11.06 7.05 -18.09
C LYS A 250 11.22 5.54 -18.12
N TYR A 251 10.99 4.90 -17.00
CA TYR A 251 10.97 3.45 -16.84
C TYR A 251 9.56 3.03 -16.40
N PRO A 252 8.65 2.79 -17.34
CA PRO A 252 7.25 2.52 -17.01
C PRO A 252 7.08 1.44 -15.93
N ASN A 253 6.27 1.70 -14.91
CA ASN A 253 6.04 0.95 -13.67
C ASN A 253 7.23 0.88 -12.68
N ALA A 254 8.43 1.27 -13.08
CA ALA A 254 9.65 1.15 -12.28
C ALA A 254 10.47 2.46 -12.25
N THR A 255 9.81 3.60 -12.45
CA THR A 255 10.45 4.91 -12.26
C THR A 255 10.28 5.32 -10.80
N VAL A 256 11.39 5.56 -10.11
CA VAL A 256 11.41 6.03 -8.72
C VAL A 256 10.66 7.37 -8.61
N ASN A 257 9.84 7.52 -7.58
CA ASN A 257 9.15 8.77 -7.30
C ASN A 257 10.10 9.83 -6.75
N GLU A 258 9.93 11.04 -7.26
CA GLU A 258 10.67 12.23 -6.87
C GLU A 258 9.71 13.28 -6.30
N LEU A 259 10.26 14.20 -5.50
CA LEU A 259 9.55 15.35 -4.98
C LEU A 259 9.96 16.60 -5.75
N TYR A 260 8.97 17.25 -6.33
CA TYR A 260 9.13 18.50 -7.08
C TYR A 260 8.48 19.66 -6.33
N ILE A 261 9.07 20.83 -6.45
CA ILE A 261 8.47 22.10 -6.03
C ILE A 261 8.18 22.96 -7.26
N TYR A 262 6.91 23.27 -7.45
CA TYR A 262 6.48 24.28 -8.40
C TYR A 262 6.38 25.64 -7.70
N ASP A 263 7.01 26.65 -8.28
CA ASP A 263 7.01 28.03 -7.82
C ASP A 263 6.19 28.89 -8.80
N GLU A 264 5.09 29.48 -8.33
CA GLU A 264 4.17 30.22 -9.17
C GLU A 264 4.77 31.51 -9.74
N ALA A 265 5.65 32.19 -9.00
CA ALA A 265 6.24 33.44 -9.41
C ALA A 265 7.24 33.27 -10.56
N SER A 266 8.01 32.17 -10.56
CA SER A 266 8.98 31.86 -11.61
C SER A 266 8.43 30.93 -12.69
N ASP A 267 7.23 30.37 -12.53
CA ASP A 267 6.62 29.34 -13.40
C ASP A 267 7.53 28.14 -13.63
N LYS A 268 8.20 27.68 -12.57
CA LYS A 268 9.21 26.62 -12.66
C LYS A 268 8.90 25.46 -11.73
N LEU A 269 8.95 24.24 -12.26
CA LEU A 269 8.97 22.99 -11.53
C LEU A 269 10.42 22.54 -11.32
N THR A 270 10.82 22.29 -10.08
CA THR A 270 12.19 21.89 -9.72
C THR A 270 12.15 20.61 -8.93
N ASP A 271 12.90 19.61 -9.35
CA ASP A 271 13.15 18.39 -8.60
C ASP A 271 14.11 18.71 -7.44
N VAL A 272 13.68 18.35 -6.22
CA VAL A 272 14.44 18.60 -4.99
C VAL A 272 15.01 17.33 -4.38
N THR A 273 14.68 16.15 -4.90
CA THR A 273 15.10 14.84 -4.38
C THR A 273 15.93 14.00 -5.35
N LYS A 274 16.37 14.57 -6.46
CA LYS A 274 17.10 13.87 -7.55
C LYS A 274 18.33 13.05 -7.09
N ASP A 275 18.93 13.38 -5.96
CA ASP A 275 20.11 12.72 -5.40
C ASP A 275 19.73 11.75 -4.25
N PHE A 276 18.45 11.51 -3.99
CA PHE A 276 17.98 10.59 -2.97
C PHE A 276 17.93 9.15 -3.51
N GLU A 277 18.75 8.28 -2.93
CA GLU A 277 18.77 6.85 -3.24
C GLU A 277 17.73 6.12 -2.38
N GLY A 278 16.45 6.28 -2.70
CA GLY A 278 15.32 5.69 -1.98
C GLY A 278 14.01 5.99 -2.68
N GLU A 279 12.90 5.74 -2.02
CA GLU A 279 11.55 6.01 -2.51
C GLU A 279 10.90 7.14 -1.71
N VAL A 280 10.61 8.28 -2.36
CA VAL A 280 9.84 9.36 -1.74
C VAL A 280 8.40 8.88 -1.53
N PHE A 281 7.84 9.07 -0.35
CA PHE A 281 6.55 8.52 0.06
C PHE A 281 6.48 6.99 -0.02
N GLY A 282 7.62 6.31 -0.04
CA GLY A 282 7.69 4.86 -0.04
C GLY A 282 7.00 4.26 1.18
N SER A 283 6.44 3.09 0.99
CA SER A 283 5.74 2.33 2.04
C SER A 283 6.35 0.94 2.16
N ILE A 284 6.62 0.52 3.39
CA ILE A 284 7.10 -0.85 3.66
C ILE A 284 5.91 -1.80 3.67
N THR A 285 6.00 -2.90 2.93
CA THR A 285 4.95 -3.91 2.86
C THR A 285 4.63 -4.48 4.24
N ALA A 286 3.36 -4.37 4.64
CA ALA A 286 2.84 -4.87 5.92
C ALA A 286 1.43 -5.46 5.73
N ASP A 287 0.97 -6.26 6.68
CA ASP A 287 -0.38 -6.85 6.65
C ASP A 287 -1.33 -6.24 7.69
N PHE A 288 -0.88 -5.25 8.44
CA PHE A 288 -1.59 -4.73 9.61
C PHE A 288 -2.08 -3.27 9.46
N ILE A 289 -1.45 -2.47 8.59
CA ILE A 289 -1.80 -1.06 8.40
C ILE A 289 -3.00 -0.97 7.44
N GLN A 290 -4.06 -0.26 7.86
CA GLN A 290 -5.35 -0.27 7.18
C GLN A 290 -5.63 0.96 6.30
N ASN A 291 -5.08 2.12 6.67
CA ASN A 291 -5.28 3.37 5.96
C ASN A 291 -3.96 4.14 5.95
N GLU A 292 -3.57 4.61 4.79
CA GLU A 292 -2.41 5.48 4.66
C GLU A 292 -2.78 6.91 5.04
N GLY A 293 -1.81 7.67 5.52
CA GLY A 293 -1.96 9.04 5.93
C GLY A 293 -1.20 10.03 5.07
N SER A 294 -0.71 11.10 5.68
CA SER A 294 0.07 12.13 5.01
C SER A 294 1.56 11.84 5.13
N HIS A 295 2.26 11.87 4.02
CA HIS A 295 3.72 11.75 3.97
C HIS A 295 4.44 13.09 3.84
N LEU A 296 3.71 14.21 3.75
CA LEU A 296 4.25 15.57 3.67
C LEU A 296 3.38 16.55 4.43
N VAL A 297 4.01 17.40 5.24
CA VAL A 297 3.34 18.49 5.98
C VAL A 297 4.12 19.78 5.87
N TRP A 298 3.47 20.83 5.36
CA TRP A 298 4.00 22.18 5.35
C TRP A 298 4.05 22.76 6.77
N MET A 299 5.22 23.22 7.19
CA MET A 299 5.44 23.91 8.45
C MET A 299 5.41 25.45 8.29
N SER A 300 5.73 25.94 7.10
CA SER A 300 5.66 27.36 6.70
C SER A 300 5.44 27.48 5.18
N ASP A 301 5.47 28.68 4.66
CA ASP A 301 5.34 28.93 3.22
C ASP A 301 6.51 28.38 2.39
N THR A 302 7.61 28.01 3.05
CA THR A 302 8.80 27.52 2.37
C THR A 302 9.32 26.20 2.93
N ASN A 303 8.96 25.83 4.15
CA ASN A 303 9.46 24.64 4.82
C ASN A 303 8.39 23.58 4.97
N PHE A 304 8.78 22.33 4.76
CA PHE A 304 7.93 21.17 5.04
C PHE A 304 8.77 19.96 5.48
N VAL A 305 8.13 19.03 6.15
CA VAL A 305 8.69 17.71 6.47
C VAL A 305 8.03 16.65 5.60
N PHE A 306 8.79 15.63 5.22
CA PHE A 306 8.26 14.51 4.44
C PHE A 306 8.97 13.19 4.80
N SER A 307 8.35 12.06 4.48
CA SER A 307 8.91 10.74 4.69
C SER A 307 9.31 10.07 3.38
N GLY A 308 10.28 9.17 3.48
CA GLY A 308 10.70 8.26 2.43
C GLY A 308 11.14 6.93 3.00
N VAL A 309 11.44 5.99 2.12
CA VAL A 309 11.98 4.66 2.48
C VAL A 309 13.28 4.43 1.73
N THR A 310 14.27 3.94 2.42
CA THR A 310 15.55 3.49 1.86
C THR A 310 15.96 2.18 2.53
N HIS A 311 16.45 1.21 1.77
CA HIS A 311 16.96 -0.05 2.31
C HIS A 311 16.05 -0.70 3.38
N GLY A 312 14.74 -0.78 3.09
CA GLY A 312 13.76 -1.41 3.97
C GLY A 312 13.45 -0.70 5.30
N HIS A 313 13.87 0.56 5.49
CA HIS A 313 13.54 1.38 6.66
C HIS A 313 13.17 2.82 6.30
N SER A 314 12.52 3.50 7.23
CA SER A 314 11.98 4.84 6.96
C SER A 314 12.96 5.95 7.32
N VAL A 315 12.88 7.02 6.52
CA VAL A 315 13.62 8.27 6.71
C VAL A 315 12.64 9.43 6.76
N VAL A 316 12.86 10.41 7.65
CA VAL A 316 12.11 11.67 7.70
C VAL A 316 13.05 12.81 7.37
N PHE A 317 12.63 13.66 6.44
CA PHE A 317 13.38 14.80 5.95
C PHE A 317 12.66 16.11 6.23
N GLU A 318 13.44 17.19 6.33
CA GLU A 318 12.99 18.56 6.23
C GLU A 318 13.53 19.20 4.94
N TYR A 319 12.65 19.84 4.18
CA TYR A 319 13.02 20.78 3.14
C TYR A 319 12.88 22.21 3.68
N ASN A 320 13.95 23.01 3.64
CA ASN A 320 14.00 24.35 4.23
C ASN A 320 13.82 25.49 3.19
N GLY A 321 13.39 25.16 1.98
CA GLY A 321 13.26 26.09 0.86
C GLY A 321 14.43 26.05 -0.13
N HIS A 322 15.55 25.41 0.24
CA HIS A 322 16.77 25.27 -0.57
C HIS A 322 17.35 23.87 -0.50
N ASP A 323 17.54 23.35 0.71
CA ASP A 323 18.23 22.09 0.97
C ASP A 323 17.30 21.10 1.67
N ILE A 324 17.59 19.81 1.50
CA ILE A 324 16.98 18.72 2.23
C ILE A 324 17.92 18.27 3.35
N THR A 325 17.40 18.22 4.56
CA THR A 325 18.11 17.75 5.76
C THR A 325 17.41 16.51 6.29
N LYS A 326 18.17 15.45 6.55
CA LYS A 326 17.67 14.26 7.22
C LYS A 326 17.47 14.55 8.70
N LEU A 327 16.23 14.48 9.17
CA LEU A 327 15.85 14.67 10.57
C LEU A 327 15.93 13.36 11.36
N PHE A 328 15.53 12.25 10.73
CA PHE A 328 15.46 10.95 11.36
C PHE A 328 15.69 9.85 10.31
N GLU A 329 16.37 8.81 10.71
CA GLU A 329 16.49 7.54 10.01
C GLU A 329 16.43 6.42 11.05
N GLY A 330 15.56 5.43 10.84
CA GLY A 330 15.36 4.41 11.85
C GLY A 330 14.82 3.12 11.30
N HIS A 331 15.19 2.04 11.98
CA HIS A 331 14.73 0.67 11.74
C HIS A 331 13.25 0.53 12.08
N CYS A 332 12.39 1.22 11.33
CA CYS A 332 10.96 1.26 11.51
C CYS A 332 10.25 1.64 10.19
N HIS A 333 8.94 1.52 10.19
CA HIS A 333 8.04 2.01 9.16
C HIS A 333 7.31 3.25 9.69
N VAL A 334 7.61 4.42 9.15
CA VAL A 334 6.83 5.66 9.38
C VAL A 334 5.60 5.59 8.48
N VAL A 335 4.42 5.48 9.10
CA VAL A 335 3.15 5.25 8.38
C VAL A 335 2.49 6.56 7.97
N ASP A 336 2.62 7.58 8.84
CA ASP A 336 1.95 8.86 8.67
C ASP A 336 2.64 9.92 9.54
N LEU A 337 2.65 11.18 9.11
CA LEU A 337 3.32 12.25 9.84
C LEU A 337 2.49 13.54 9.88
N THR A 338 2.74 14.35 10.91
CA THR A 338 2.22 15.70 11.07
C THR A 338 3.22 16.59 11.80
N ALA A 339 2.99 17.89 11.76
CA ALA A 339 3.78 18.85 12.54
C ALA A 339 2.87 19.85 13.27
N ILE A 340 3.27 20.28 14.45
CA ILE A 340 2.61 21.29 15.26
C ILE A 340 3.65 22.15 15.96
N ASP A 341 3.55 23.47 15.81
CA ASP A 341 4.48 24.45 16.39
C ASP A 341 5.98 24.15 16.13
N GLY A 342 6.28 23.58 14.95
CA GLY A 342 7.64 23.19 14.55
C GLY A 342 8.11 21.83 15.06
N GLU A 343 7.32 21.14 15.87
CA GLU A 343 7.60 19.78 16.34
C GLU A 343 6.99 18.73 15.42
N VAL A 344 7.73 17.66 15.13
CA VAL A 344 7.32 16.60 14.22
C VAL A 344 6.80 15.39 14.99
N TYR A 345 5.63 14.90 14.57
CA TYR A 345 4.99 13.71 15.12
C TYR A 345 4.70 12.73 14.00
N PHE A 346 4.82 11.44 14.28
CA PHE A 346 4.45 10.42 13.30
C PHE A 346 3.96 9.13 13.98
N SER A 347 3.13 8.40 13.26
CA SER A 347 2.83 7.02 13.62
C SER A 347 3.89 6.11 13.01
N LEU A 348 4.35 5.15 13.81
CA LEU A 348 5.34 4.17 13.37
C LEU A 348 4.94 2.74 13.70
N SER A 349 5.57 1.81 13.01
CA SER A 349 5.54 0.37 13.27
C SER A 349 6.96 -0.17 13.21
N THR A 350 7.28 -1.16 14.05
CA THR A 350 8.52 -1.96 13.96
C THR A 350 8.15 -3.43 14.00
N PRO A 351 9.05 -4.37 13.72
CA PRO A 351 8.73 -5.80 13.80
C PRO A 351 8.14 -6.28 15.13
N THR A 352 8.45 -5.58 16.23
CA THR A 352 7.99 -5.90 17.60
C THR A 352 7.06 -4.84 18.19
N THR A 353 6.73 -3.80 17.43
CA THR A 353 5.82 -2.74 17.84
C THR A 353 4.74 -2.56 16.79
N PRO A 354 3.52 -3.07 17.01
CA PRO A 354 2.46 -3.02 15.98
C PRO A 354 2.14 -1.60 15.51
N SER A 355 2.02 -0.64 16.45
CA SER A 355 1.81 0.77 16.11
C SER A 355 1.98 1.66 17.33
N GLN A 356 2.68 2.78 17.17
CA GLN A 356 2.83 3.83 18.18
C GLN A 356 2.72 5.21 17.54
N LEU A 357 2.27 6.22 18.31
CA LEU A 357 2.42 7.63 17.98
C LEU A 357 3.63 8.16 18.75
N VAL A 358 4.55 8.79 18.04
CA VAL A 358 5.78 9.34 18.60
C VAL A 358 5.97 10.80 18.22
N GLN A 359 6.73 11.52 19.03
CA GLN A 359 7.31 12.83 18.72
C GLN A 359 8.80 12.67 18.46
N LEU A 360 9.32 13.33 17.44
CA LEU A 360 10.76 13.41 17.19
C LEU A 360 11.37 14.55 18.02
N VAL A 361 12.26 14.22 18.96
CA VAL A 361 12.97 15.16 19.82
C VAL A 361 14.45 14.87 19.77
N ASP A 362 15.26 15.81 19.26
CA ASP A 362 16.73 15.66 19.16
C ASP A 362 17.17 14.31 18.55
N GLN A 363 16.52 13.91 17.44
CA GLN A 363 16.71 12.62 16.74
C GLN A 363 16.32 11.37 17.55
N GLN A 364 15.67 11.54 18.69
CA GLN A 364 15.13 10.45 19.49
C GLN A 364 13.60 10.42 19.43
N LEU A 365 13.03 9.24 19.67
CA LEU A 365 11.60 9.03 19.65
C LEU A 365 11.02 9.08 21.06
N ASP A 366 10.13 10.04 21.31
CA ASP A 366 9.33 10.13 22.55
C ASP A 366 7.93 9.58 22.30
N VAL A 367 7.59 8.46 22.93
CA VAL A 367 6.30 7.80 22.76
C VAL A 367 5.17 8.58 23.41
N LYS A 368 4.25 9.09 22.61
CA LYS A 368 3.07 9.83 23.06
C LYS A 368 1.86 8.93 23.31
N PHE A 369 1.71 7.89 22.52
CA PHE A 369 0.62 6.94 22.68
C PHE A 369 0.96 5.58 22.07
N ASP A 370 0.73 4.52 22.84
CA ASP A 370 0.80 3.13 22.38
C ASP A 370 -0.57 2.46 22.62
N PRO A 371 -1.36 2.22 21.55
CA PRO A 371 -2.66 1.56 21.67
C PRO A 371 -2.56 0.07 22.02
N ASN A 372 -1.37 -0.52 21.89
CA ASN A 372 -1.10 -1.94 22.11
C ASN A 372 -0.32 -2.22 23.39
N ALA A 373 -0.03 -1.21 24.23
CA ALA A 373 0.80 -1.35 25.44
C ALA A 373 0.35 -2.51 26.36
N ASN A 374 -0.97 -2.65 26.60
CA ASN A 374 -1.52 -3.71 27.43
C ASN A 374 -1.39 -5.10 26.78
N PHE A 375 -1.51 -5.17 25.44
CA PHE A 375 -1.31 -6.39 24.68
C PHE A 375 0.17 -6.80 24.71
N SER A 376 1.07 -5.88 24.40
CA SER A 376 2.53 -6.10 24.38
C SER A 376 3.09 -6.50 25.74
N ALA A 377 2.50 -6.01 26.85
CA ALA A 377 2.88 -6.43 28.19
C ALA A 377 2.58 -7.91 28.50
N GLN A 378 1.73 -8.57 27.70
CA GLN A 378 1.31 -9.96 27.90
C GLN A 378 1.81 -10.92 26.83
N HIS A 379 2.41 -10.39 25.74
CA HIS A 379 2.85 -11.15 24.60
C HIS A 379 4.33 -10.91 24.30
N ASP A 380 5.02 -12.00 23.94
CA ASP A 380 6.37 -11.94 23.40
C ASP A 380 6.27 -11.90 21.87
N TYR A 381 7.09 -11.08 21.25
CA TYR A 381 7.23 -10.99 19.79
C TYR A 381 8.48 -11.75 19.34
N ALA A 382 8.44 -12.26 18.12
CA ALA A 382 9.63 -12.76 17.45
C ALA A 382 10.51 -11.58 17.01
N ASP A 383 11.82 -11.75 17.19
CA ASP A 383 12.81 -10.76 16.82
C ASP A 383 13.17 -10.84 15.33
N VAL A 384 13.58 -9.71 14.78
CA VAL A 384 14.09 -9.60 13.41
C VAL A 384 15.59 -9.35 13.44
N THR A 385 16.33 -10.05 12.60
CA THR A 385 17.75 -9.81 12.36
C THR A 385 17.96 -9.56 10.87
N PRO A 386 18.44 -8.37 10.46
CA PRO A 386 18.78 -8.10 9.07
C PRO A 386 20.06 -8.82 8.65
N PHE A 387 20.20 -9.09 7.36
CA PHE A 387 21.41 -9.59 6.75
C PHE A 387 21.52 -9.11 5.30
N GLU A 388 22.72 -9.13 4.79
CA GLU A 388 23.01 -8.78 3.40
C GLU A 388 23.78 -9.92 2.72
N THR A 389 23.64 -10.01 1.40
CA THR A 389 24.41 -10.94 0.57
C THR A 389 24.63 -10.32 -0.82
N PRO A 390 25.79 -10.57 -1.46
CA PRO A 390 25.93 -10.26 -2.86
C PRO A 390 24.92 -11.02 -3.72
N SER A 391 24.37 -10.37 -4.73
CA SER A 391 23.60 -11.06 -5.77
C SER A 391 24.49 -12.12 -6.45
N LYS A 392 23.88 -13.15 -7.04
CA LYS A 392 24.62 -14.26 -7.68
C LYS A 392 25.57 -13.78 -8.79
N ASP A 393 25.22 -12.72 -9.50
CA ASP A 393 26.08 -12.08 -10.52
C ASP A 393 27.04 -11.03 -9.95
N SER A 394 27.03 -10.83 -8.62
CA SER A 394 27.87 -9.88 -7.88
C SER A 394 27.74 -8.41 -8.34
N LYS A 395 26.61 -8.05 -8.96
CA LYS A 395 26.37 -6.69 -9.43
C LYS A 395 25.70 -5.80 -8.38
N THR A 396 24.99 -6.39 -7.44
CA THR A 396 24.27 -5.66 -6.40
C THR A 396 24.28 -6.44 -5.09
N THR A 397 23.84 -5.78 -4.02
CA THR A 397 23.60 -6.39 -2.71
C THR A 397 22.11 -6.67 -2.59
N VAL A 398 21.77 -7.86 -2.09
CA VAL A 398 20.43 -8.29 -1.72
C VAL A 398 20.31 -8.19 -0.21
N GLU A 399 19.35 -7.41 0.26
CA GLU A 399 19.03 -7.29 1.68
C GLU A 399 17.91 -8.25 2.07
N GLY A 400 17.99 -8.77 3.29
CA GLY A 400 16.99 -9.68 3.83
C GLY A 400 16.94 -9.66 5.35
N TRP A 401 15.95 -10.35 5.88
CA TRP A 401 15.69 -10.44 7.32
C TRP A 401 15.33 -11.85 7.71
N VAL A 402 15.69 -12.24 8.92
CA VAL A 402 15.26 -13.49 9.59
C VAL A 402 14.43 -13.12 10.81
N LEU A 403 13.15 -13.47 10.79
CA LEU A 403 12.24 -13.28 11.92
C LEU A 403 12.02 -14.62 12.62
N LYS A 404 12.37 -14.70 13.91
CA LYS A 404 12.25 -15.91 14.75
C LYS A 404 12.22 -15.55 16.23
N TYR A 405 11.71 -16.44 17.08
CA TYR A 405 11.82 -16.27 18.53
C TYR A 405 13.24 -16.61 19.02
N THR A 406 13.83 -15.72 19.81
CA THR A 406 15.14 -15.94 20.45
C THR A 406 15.07 -17.09 21.44
N GLY A 407 16.08 -17.99 21.41
CA GLY A 407 16.16 -19.15 22.32
C GLY A 407 15.20 -20.29 21.99
N SER A 408 14.59 -20.28 20.81
CA SER A 408 13.88 -21.44 20.26
C SER A 408 14.86 -22.54 19.80
N SER A 409 14.36 -23.70 19.34
CA SER A 409 15.11 -24.88 18.90
C SER A 409 16.35 -24.55 18.03
N ASN A 410 17.38 -25.38 18.10
CA ASN A 410 18.58 -25.30 17.25
C ASN A 410 18.37 -25.84 15.82
N HIS A 411 17.15 -26.12 15.41
CA HIS A 411 16.79 -26.61 14.07
C HIS A 411 15.41 -26.05 13.72
N LEU A 412 15.36 -24.77 13.35
CA LEU A 412 14.12 -24.11 12.98
C LEU A 412 13.83 -24.33 11.49
N PRO A 413 12.68 -24.94 11.15
CA PRO A 413 12.24 -24.99 9.77
C PRO A 413 12.06 -23.57 9.20
N VAL A 414 12.41 -23.39 7.94
CA VAL A 414 12.55 -22.09 7.30
C VAL A 414 11.44 -21.86 6.27
N ILE A 415 10.72 -20.76 6.37
CA ILE A 415 9.83 -20.28 5.32
C ILE A 415 10.49 -19.10 4.61
N LEU A 416 10.84 -19.28 3.34
CA LEU A 416 11.22 -18.18 2.46
C LEU A 416 9.95 -17.47 1.99
N TYR A 417 9.80 -16.21 2.36
CA TYR A 417 8.61 -15.43 2.01
C TYR A 417 8.95 -14.33 1.00
N VAL A 418 8.23 -14.28 -0.14
CA VAL A 418 8.47 -13.31 -1.21
C VAL A 418 7.30 -12.32 -1.29
N HIS A 419 7.62 -11.01 -1.32
CA HIS A 419 6.61 -9.94 -1.41
C HIS A 419 5.90 -9.89 -2.76
N GLY A 420 4.84 -9.10 -2.83
CA GLY A 420 4.14 -8.73 -4.07
C GLY A 420 4.83 -7.56 -4.78
N GLY A 421 4.26 -7.10 -5.85
CA GLY A 421 4.78 -6.01 -6.68
C GLY A 421 5.10 -6.49 -8.08
N PRO A 422 6.39 -6.50 -8.54
CA PRO A 422 7.66 -6.47 -7.81
C PRO A 422 8.07 -5.12 -7.22
N GLN A 423 7.58 -3.99 -7.77
CA GLN A 423 7.85 -2.65 -7.26
C GLN A 423 7.14 -2.46 -5.89
N ALA A 424 7.71 -3.04 -4.88
CA ALA A 424 7.39 -2.96 -3.46
C ALA A 424 8.63 -3.43 -2.68
N ASN A 425 8.65 -3.27 -1.39
CA ASN A 425 9.74 -3.78 -0.55
C ASN A 425 9.23 -4.32 0.78
N TYR A 426 9.91 -5.31 1.31
CA TYR A 426 9.89 -5.64 2.73
C TYR A 426 10.81 -4.69 3.51
N GLY A 427 10.65 -4.70 4.81
CA GLY A 427 11.49 -3.96 5.72
C GLY A 427 11.06 -4.17 7.16
N GLU A 428 11.37 -3.21 8.01
CA GLU A 428 11.18 -3.30 9.43
C GLU A 428 9.83 -2.72 9.89
N SER A 429 8.76 -3.42 9.53
CA SER A 429 7.38 -3.16 9.94
C SER A 429 6.78 -4.37 10.65
N PHE A 430 5.78 -4.16 11.48
CA PHE A 430 5.04 -5.26 12.09
C PHE A 430 4.28 -6.05 11.02
N PHE A 431 4.50 -7.36 11.02
CA PHE A 431 3.83 -8.27 10.12
C PHE A 431 3.16 -9.40 10.93
N HIS A 432 1.86 -9.31 11.13
CA HIS A 432 1.09 -10.25 11.98
C HIS A 432 1.26 -11.69 11.49
N GLU A 433 1.19 -11.93 10.20
CA GLU A 433 1.40 -13.25 9.60
C GLU A 433 2.76 -13.85 9.95
N PHE A 434 3.84 -13.06 9.86
CA PHE A 434 5.19 -13.54 10.17
C PHE A 434 5.35 -13.87 11.66
N GLN A 435 4.78 -13.03 12.51
CA GLN A 435 4.75 -13.28 13.96
C GLN A 435 4.00 -14.58 14.29
N VAL A 436 2.86 -14.83 13.63
CA VAL A 436 2.10 -16.07 13.81
C VAL A 436 2.90 -17.30 13.33
N LEU A 437 3.55 -17.22 12.16
CA LEU A 437 4.38 -18.31 11.65
C LEU A 437 5.56 -18.61 12.58
N ALA A 438 6.22 -17.57 13.09
CA ALA A 438 7.29 -17.73 14.08
C ALA A 438 6.80 -18.35 15.38
N SER A 439 5.59 -18.01 15.84
CA SER A 439 5.00 -18.60 17.05
C SER A 439 4.77 -20.11 16.92
N ARG A 440 4.60 -20.59 15.68
CA ARG A 440 4.48 -22.02 15.33
C ARG A 440 5.82 -22.74 15.23
N GLY A 441 6.94 -22.03 15.47
CA GLY A 441 8.28 -22.62 15.49
C GLY A 441 9.02 -22.54 14.16
N TYR A 442 8.56 -21.74 13.22
CA TYR A 442 9.26 -21.45 11.96
C TYR A 442 10.19 -20.24 12.12
N ALA A 443 11.26 -20.21 11.34
CA ALA A 443 11.96 -18.99 11.01
C ALA A 443 11.42 -18.46 9.67
N VAL A 444 11.03 -17.20 9.63
CA VAL A 444 10.59 -16.55 8.39
C VAL A 444 11.74 -15.75 7.82
N VAL A 445 12.22 -16.16 6.65
CA VAL A 445 13.25 -15.45 5.86
C VAL A 445 12.55 -14.69 4.75
N TYR A 446 12.80 -13.39 4.66
CA TYR A 446 12.26 -12.55 3.59
C TYR A 446 13.33 -11.62 3.05
N VAL A 447 13.30 -11.36 1.76
CA VAL A 447 14.35 -10.64 1.02
C VAL A 447 13.75 -9.66 0.03
N ASN A 448 14.51 -8.64 -0.35
CA ASN A 448 14.18 -7.71 -1.42
C ASN A 448 15.05 -8.04 -2.65
N PRO A 449 14.52 -8.78 -3.64
CA PRO A 449 15.22 -9.03 -4.90
C PRO A 449 15.22 -7.78 -5.79
N ARG A 450 16.04 -7.77 -6.83
CA ARG A 450 15.94 -6.76 -7.90
C ARG A 450 14.52 -6.64 -8.42
N GLY A 451 14.05 -5.41 -8.61
CA GLY A 451 12.66 -5.05 -8.85
C GLY A 451 12.01 -4.41 -7.62
N SER A 452 12.57 -4.60 -6.41
CA SER A 452 12.04 -3.96 -5.20
C SER A 452 12.32 -2.45 -5.21
N THR A 453 11.39 -1.67 -4.61
CA THR A 453 11.55 -0.23 -4.36
C THR A 453 12.55 0.03 -3.24
N SER A 454 12.93 1.28 -3.03
CA SER A 454 13.82 1.78 -1.96
C SER A 454 15.33 1.55 -2.11
N TYR A 455 15.78 1.00 -3.23
CA TYR A 455 17.19 0.72 -3.52
C TYR A 455 17.71 1.50 -4.74
N GLY A 456 16.98 2.52 -5.17
CA GLY A 456 17.33 3.35 -6.32
C GLY A 456 16.92 2.76 -7.67
N GLN A 457 17.03 3.58 -8.70
CA GLN A 457 16.43 3.34 -10.03
C GLN A 457 16.96 2.08 -10.73
N GLU A 458 18.27 1.80 -10.64
CA GLU A 458 18.86 0.64 -11.33
C GLU A 458 18.39 -0.68 -10.72
N PHE A 459 18.23 -0.71 -9.40
CA PHE A 459 17.73 -1.89 -8.70
C PHE A 459 16.26 -2.16 -9.03
N GLU A 460 15.43 -1.13 -9.04
CA GLU A 460 14.00 -1.24 -9.31
C GLU A 460 13.71 -1.69 -10.74
N THR A 461 14.46 -1.19 -11.73
CA THR A 461 14.34 -1.62 -13.13
C THR A 461 14.93 -2.99 -13.41
N GLY A 462 15.67 -3.57 -12.48
CA GLY A 462 16.43 -4.82 -12.68
C GLY A 462 15.60 -6.05 -13.02
N VAL A 463 14.29 -6.03 -12.81
CA VAL A 463 13.35 -7.11 -13.13
C VAL A 463 12.66 -6.95 -14.48
N ILE A 464 12.60 -5.72 -15.03
CA ILE A 464 11.86 -5.42 -16.25
C ILE A 464 12.38 -6.23 -17.43
N GLY A 465 11.48 -7.02 -18.05
CA GLY A 465 11.84 -7.94 -19.14
C GLY A 465 12.68 -9.15 -18.72
N ARG A 466 12.82 -9.43 -17.42
CA ARG A 466 13.76 -10.43 -16.87
C ARG A 466 13.15 -11.32 -15.77
N TYR A 467 11.86 -11.35 -15.65
CA TYR A 467 11.13 -12.11 -14.63
C TYR A 467 11.56 -13.59 -14.56
N GLY A 468 11.80 -14.08 -13.36
CA GLY A 468 12.23 -15.43 -13.08
C GLY A 468 13.71 -15.71 -13.37
N LYS A 469 14.51 -14.68 -13.63
CA LYS A 469 15.95 -14.79 -13.90
C LYS A 469 16.76 -14.27 -12.72
N GLU A 470 17.20 -13.00 -12.78
CA GLU A 470 18.05 -12.41 -11.76
C GLU A 470 17.29 -12.22 -10.44
N ASP A 471 16.01 -11.87 -10.50
CA ASP A 471 15.13 -11.79 -9.33
C ASP A 471 14.99 -13.14 -8.60
N PHE A 472 14.82 -14.24 -9.34
CA PHE A 472 14.83 -15.59 -8.77
C PHE A 472 16.20 -15.97 -8.18
N ALA A 473 17.29 -15.61 -8.87
CA ALA A 473 18.65 -15.84 -8.38
C ALA A 473 18.91 -15.06 -7.07
N ASP A 474 18.40 -13.83 -6.94
CA ASP A 474 18.51 -13.00 -5.75
C ASP A 474 17.75 -13.62 -4.57
N VAL A 475 16.52 -14.09 -4.80
CA VAL A 475 15.71 -14.78 -3.80
C VAL A 475 16.41 -16.05 -3.29
N GLN A 476 17.06 -16.83 -4.19
CA GLN A 476 17.84 -18.02 -3.81
C GLN A 476 19.10 -17.64 -3.03
N SER A 477 19.83 -16.60 -3.47
CA SER A 477 21.02 -16.12 -2.76
C SER A 477 20.70 -15.65 -1.34
N GLY A 478 19.56 -14.97 -1.16
CA GLY A 478 19.10 -14.57 0.16
C GLY A 478 18.82 -15.74 1.09
N LEU A 479 18.15 -16.79 0.59
CA LEU A 479 17.92 -18.01 1.39
C LEU A 479 19.23 -18.72 1.74
N ASP A 480 20.16 -18.84 0.77
CA ASP A 480 21.47 -19.46 0.99
C ASP A 480 22.27 -18.69 2.05
N ALA A 481 22.26 -17.36 1.98
CA ALA A 481 22.92 -16.51 2.96
C ALA A 481 22.31 -16.66 4.37
N ALA A 482 20.98 -16.66 4.48
CA ALA A 482 20.31 -16.88 5.76
C ALA A 482 20.70 -18.23 6.38
N LEU A 483 20.63 -19.32 5.62
CA LEU A 483 21.01 -20.66 6.09
C LEU A 483 22.49 -20.76 6.50
N SER A 484 23.37 -20.01 5.81
CA SER A 484 24.81 -19.99 6.14
C SER A 484 25.12 -19.14 7.36
N GLN A 485 24.44 -18.01 7.55
CA GLN A 485 24.74 -17.05 8.62
C GLN A 485 24.07 -17.41 9.95
N PHE A 486 22.93 -18.11 9.92
CA PHE A 486 22.15 -18.45 11.10
C PHE A 486 22.15 -19.98 11.32
N ALA A 487 23.06 -20.44 12.17
CA ALA A 487 23.33 -21.86 12.42
C ALA A 487 22.15 -22.65 13.05
N ASP A 488 21.14 -21.97 13.57
CA ASP A 488 19.93 -22.56 14.14
C ASP A 488 18.81 -22.77 13.12
N LEU A 489 19.02 -22.43 11.85
CA LEU A 489 18.08 -22.70 10.76
C LEU A 489 18.29 -24.12 10.19
N ASP A 490 17.18 -24.77 9.85
CA ASP A 490 17.19 -26.14 9.31
C ASP A 490 17.10 -26.12 7.76
N GLU A 491 18.22 -26.33 7.09
CA GLU A 491 18.29 -26.40 5.62
C GLU A 491 17.50 -27.57 5.01
N GLN A 492 17.20 -28.62 5.80
CA GLN A 492 16.43 -29.78 5.33
C GLN A 492 14.92 -29.56 5.36
N ASN A 493 14.47 -28.58 6.13
CA ASN A 493 13.07 -28.19 6.25
C ASN A 493 12.86 -26.75 5.73
N THR A 494 12.95 -26.59 4.41
CA THR A 494 12.73 -25.32 3.74
C THR A 494 11.42 -25.29 2.97
N PHE A 495 10.69 -24.19 3.10
CA PHE A 495 9.40 -23.93 2.50
C PHE A 495 9.42 -22.59 1.75
N ILE A 496 8.52 -22.40 0.79
CA ILE A 496 8.37 -21.14 0.08
C ILE A 496 6.92 -20.65 0.10
N ALA A 497 6.73 -19.35 0.32
CA ALA A 497 5.42 -18.70 0.29
C ALA A 497 5.51 -17.30 -0.36
N GLY A 498 4.41 -16.86 -0.93
CA GLY A 498 4.27 -15.50 -1.43
C GLY A 498 2.97 -15.27 -2.15
N GLY A 499 2.61 -13.99 -2.34
CA GLY A 499 1.37 -13.59 -2.99
C GLY A 499 1.61 -12.61 -4.14
N SER A 500 0.75 -12.65 -5.19
CA SER A 500 0.91 -11.78 -6.35
C SER A 500 2.22 -12.07 -7.10
N TYR A 501 3.12 -11.11 -7.23
CA TYR A 501 4.49 -11.38 -7.68
C TYR A 501 5.19 -12.44 -6.82
N GLY A 502 5.02 -12.43 -5.49
CA GLY A 502 5.52 -13.52 -4.63
C GLY A 502 4.85 -14.86 -4.93
N GLY A 503 3.60 -14.88 -5.38
CA GLY A 503 2.91 -16.06 -5.91
C GLY A 503 3.46 -16.52 -7.26
N PHE A 504 3.80 -15.58 -8.14
CA PHE A 504 4.59 -15.85 -9.35
C PHE A 504 5.90 -16.52 -8.97
N MET A 505 6.70 -15.90 -8.08
CA MET A 505 8.01 -16.40 -7.68
C MET A 505 7.93 -17.78 -7.00
N SER A 506 6.93 -18.00 -6.13
CA SER A 506 6.73 -19.32 -5.50
C SER A 506 6.38 -20.39 -6.51
N SER A 507 5.50 -20.10 -7.48
CA SER A 507 5.13 -21.03 -8.56
C SER A 507 6.25 -21.23 -9.57
N TRP A 508 7.04 -20.17 -9.83
CA TRP A 508 8.25 -20.27 -10.67
C TRP A 508 9.30 -21.18 -10.02
N ALA A 509 9.59 -20.95 -8.73
CA ALA A 509 10.58 -21.72 -7.99
C ALA A 509 10.28 -23.23 -8.01
N ILE A 510 9.06 -23.65 -7.71
CA ILE A 510 8.71 -25.09 -7.68
C ILE A 510 8.71 -25.75 -9.05
N GLY A 511 8.63 -24.97 -10.15
CA GLY A 511 8.80 -25.45 -11.52
C GLY A 511 10.28 -25.59 -11.96
N HIS A 512 11.23 -25.00 -11.20
CA HIS A 512 12.65 -24.91 -11.54
C HIS A 512 13.60 -25.53 -10.51
N THR A 513 13.15 -25.86 -9.30
CA THR A 513 13.97 -26.49 -8.27
C THR A 513 13.13 -27.41 -7.37
N ASP A 514 13.74 -28.49 -6.89
CA ASP A 514 13.17 -29.44 -5.94
C ASP A 514 13.58 -29.10 -4.49
N ARG A 515 14.08 -27.89 -4.22
CA ARG A 515 14.65 -27.48 -2.93
C ARG A 515 13.63 -27.48 -1.79
N PHE A 516 12.38 -27.12 -2.08
CA PHE A 516 11.37 -26.86 -1.05
C PHE A 516 10.57 -28.11 -0.69
N ASN A 517 10.33 -28.34 0.60
CA ASN A 517 9.54 -29.46 1.12
C ASN A 517 8.05 -29.29 0.81
N ALA A 518 7.54 -28.05 0.84
CA ALA A 518 6.22 -27.67 0.37
C ALA A 518 6.18 -26.17 0.01
N ALA A 519 5.13 -25.76 -0.72
CA ALA A 519 4.91 -24.40 -1.16
C ALA A 519 3.50 -23.91 -0.87
N ILE A 520 3.39 -22.62 -0.57
CA ILE A 520 2.14 -21.86 -0.53
C ILE A 520 2.17 -20.81 -1.64
N VAL A 521 1.31 -20.98 -2.64
CA VAL A 521 1.19 -20.08 -3.80
C VAL A 521 -0.09 -19.26 -3.64
N GLN A 522 0.02 -17.96 -3.36
CA GLN A 522 -1.15 -17.11 -3.11
C GLN A 522 -1.40 -16.19 -4.31
N ARG A 523 -2.64 -16.18 -4.83
CA ARG A 523 -3.07 -15.26 -5.92
C ARG A 523 -1.97 -14.99 -6.95
N PRO A 524 -1.43 -16.04 -7.60
CA PRO A 524 -0.24 -15.92 -8.42
C PRO A 524 -0.51 -15.25 -9.77
N VAL A 525 0.56 -14.75 -10.40
CA VAL A 525 0.66 -14.65 -11.85
C VAL A 525 1.25 -15.97 -12.35
N SER A 526 0.44 -16.85 -12.91
CA SER A 526 0.88 -18.16 -13.43
C SER A 526 0.97 -18.20 -14.95
N ASP A 527 0.17 -17.38 -15.63
CA ASP A 527 0.05 -17.31 -17.08
C ASP A 527 -0.09 -15.86 -17.55
N TRP A 528 0.97 -15.32 -18.11
CA TRP A 528 1.02 -13.95 -18.61
C TRP A 528 0.10 -13.69 -19.80
N HIS A 529 -0.17 -14.70 -20.67
CA HIS A 529 -1.12 -14.55 -21.78
C HIS A 529 -2.53 -14.26 -21.26
N SER A 530 -2.99 -15.11 -20.34
CA SER A 530 -4.32 -14.98 -19.76
C SER A 530 -4.44 -13.68 -18.95
N LEU A 531 -3.40 -13.35 -18.17
CA LEU A 531 -3.38 -12.13 -17.36
C LEU A 531 -3.51 -10.87 -18.20
N TYR A 532 -2.87 -10.82 -19.38
CA TYR A 532 -2.90 -9.68 -20.30
C TYR A 532 -4.32 -9.22 -20.63
N GLY A 533 -5.23 -10.16 -20.89
CA GLY A 533 -6.61 -9.85 -21.27
C GLY A 533 -7.64 -9.91 -20.13
N THR A 534 -7.27 -10.43 -18.96
CA THR A 534 -8.23 -10.70 -17.87
C THR A 534 -7.97 -9.94 -16.58
N SER A 535 -6.81 -9.32 -16.39
CA SER A 535 -6.51 -8.46 -15.25
C SER A 535 -7.16 -7.08 -15.39
N ASP A 536 -7.45 -6.43 -14.28
CA ASP A 536 -7.89 -5.03 -14.22
C ASP A 536 -6.79 -4.06 -14.69
N ILE A 537 -5.51 -4.46 -14.59
CA ILE A 537 -4.35 -3.68 -15.06
C ILE A 537 -3.65 -4.33 -16.27
N GLY A 538 -4.19 -5.41 -16.82
CA GLY A 538 -3.55 -6.36 -17.73
C GLY A 538 -2.66 -5.74 -18.80
N VAL A 539 -3.25 -5.18 -19.84
CA VAL A 539 -2.52 -4.67 -21.02
C VAL A 539 -1.53 -3.55 -20.65
N ARG A 540 -1.88 -2.70 -19.70
CA ARG A 540 -1.05 -1.58 -19.28
C ARG A 540 0.18 -2.05 -18.50
N PHE A 541 -0.05 -2.88 -17.48
CA PHE A 541 0.99 -3.38 -16.60
C PHE A 541 1.96 -4.33 -17.33
N ILE A 542 1.42 -5.33 -18.03
CA ILE A 542 2.25 -6.44 -18.53
C ILE A 542 3.21 -6.00 -19.62
N ARG A 543 2.78 -5.14 -20.56
CA ARG A 543 3.69 -4.60 -21.59
C ARG A 543 4.88 -3.88 -20.98
N LYS A 544 4.64 -3.12 -19.91
CA LYS A 544 5.67 -2.38 -19.20
C LYS A 544 6.61 -3.33 -18.45
N GLU A 545 6.07 -4.32 -17.76
CA GLU A 545 6.85 -5.29 -16.98
C GLU A 545 7.67 -6.25 -17.84
N LEU A 546 7.08 -6.78 -18.91
CA LEU A 546 7.79 -7.71 -19.80
C LEU A 546 8.61 -6.99 -20.88
N GLY A 547 8.45 -5.67 -21.03
CA GLY A 547 9.17 -4.87 -22.01
C GLY A 547 8.84 -5.22 -23.47
N LYS A 548 7.72 -5.93 -23.69
CA LYS A 548 7.28 -6.41 -25.00
C LYS A 548 5.76 -6.55 -25.03
N ASP A 549 5.12 -6.24 -26.16
CA ASP A 549 3.69 -6.51 -26.35
C ASP A 549 3.44 -7.98 -26.72
N LEU A 550 2.29 -8.50 -26.30
CA LEU A 550 1.86 -9.87 -26.62
C LEU A 550 1.79 -10.13 -28.14
N TYR A 551 1.41 -9.10 -28.91
CA TYR A 551 1.23 -9.18 -30.38
C TYR A 551 2.48 -8.79 -31.17
N ASP A 552 3.58 -8.44 -30.53
CA ASP A 552 4.87 -8.28 -31.19
C ASP A 552 5.39 -9.62 -31.73
N GLU A 553 6.30 -9.56 -32.71
CA GLU A 553 6.96 -10.77 -33.21
C GLU A 553 7.63 -11.57 -32.10
N GLY A 554 7.23 -12.84 -31.92
CA GLY A 554 7.69 -13.71 -30.83
C GLY A 554 7.16 -13.31 -29.43
N GLY A 555 6.13 -12.46 -29.34
CA GLY A 555 5.52 -12.05 -28.08
C GLY A 555 4.84 -13.19 -27.35
N LEU A 556 4.09 -14.03 -28.09
CA LEU A 556 3.40 -15.20 -27.52
C LEU A 556 4.37 -16.18 -26.86
N GLU A 557 5.44 -16.56 -27.55
CA GLU A 557 6.46 -17.48 -27.05
C GLU A 557 7.15 -16.87 -25.81
N TYR A 558 7.47 -15.59 -25.87
CA TYR A 558 8.13 -14.90 -24.77
C TYR A 558 7.26 -14.84 -23.49
N TYR A 559 5.96 -14.51 -23.63
CA TYR A 559 5.02 -14.53 -22.51
C TYR A 559 4.87 -15.93 -21.92
N TRP A 560 4.83 -16.97 -22.78
CA TRP A 560 4.79 -18.36 -22.33
C TRP A 560 6.06 -18.76 -21.61
N ASP A 561 7.23 -18.33 -22.10
CA ASP A 561 8.53 -18.60 -21.50
C ASP A 561 8.68 -17.96 -20.11
N CYS A 562 8.04 -16.81 -19.88
CA CYS A 562 7.99 -16.15 -18.59
C CYS A 562 6.89 -16.70 -17.67
N SER A 563 5.99 -17.57 -18.14
CA SER A 563 4.85 -18.07 -17.38
C SER A 563 5.20 -19.30 -16.53
N PRO A 564 5.02 -19.28 -15.19
CA PRO A 564 5.18 -20.46 -14.35
C PRO A 564 4.38 -21.66 -14.82
N LEU A 565 3.21 -21.45 -15.41
CA LEU A 565 2.33 -22.51 -15.93
C LEU A 565 3.02 -23.40 -16.97
N LYS A 566 3.94 -22.83 -17.78
CA LYS A 566 4.76 -23.60 -18.72
C LYS A 566 5.54 -24.72 -18.05
N TYR A 567 6.02 -24.47 -16.83
CA TYR A 567 6.91 -25.37 -16.08
C TYR A 567 6.18 -26.19 -15.03
N ALA A 568 4.86 -26.06 -14.94
CA ALA A 568 4.05 -26.74 -13.92
C ALA A 568 4.14 -28.28 -14.01
N HIS A 569 4.47 -28.83 -15.18
CA HIS A 569 4.69 -30.28 -15.38
C HIS A 569 5.97 -30.79 -14.69
N ASN A 570 6.90 -29.93 -14.31
CA ASN A 570 8.12 -30.29 -13.56
C ASN A 570 7.89 -30.33 -12.05
N VAL A 571 6.77 -29.80 -11.57
CA VAL A 571 6.51 -29.61 -10.14
C VAL A 571 6.43 -30.96 -9.41
N LYS A 572 7.29 -31.13 -8.41
CA LYS A 572 7.30 -32.27 -7.46
C LYS A 572 7.00 -31.81 -6.03
N THR A 573 7.14 -30.53 -5.77
CA THR A 573 6.91 -29.93 -4.47
C THR A 573 5.42 -29.91 -4.13
N PRO A 574 4.98 -30.52 -3.00
CA PRO A 574 3.61 -30.41 -2.51
C PRO A 574 3.18 -28.95 -2.40
N THR A 575 2.08 -28.59 -3.05
CA THR A 575 1.69 -27.17 -3.24
C THR A 575 0.28 -26.92 -2.75
N ARG A 576 0.09 -25.90 -1.91
CA ARG A 576 -1.24 -25.34 -1.62
C ARG A 576 -1.40 -23.99 -2.31
N ILE A 577 -2.48 -23.85 -3.07
CA ILE A 577 -2.82 -22.61 -3.77
C ILE A 577 -3.93 -21.92 -2.98
N GLN A 578 -3.80 -20.61 -2.75
CA GLN A 578 -4.78 -19.78 -2.03
C GLN A 578 -5.21 -18.60 -2.91
N HIS A 579 -6.54 -18.39 -3.11
CA HIS A 579 -7.02 -17.32 -3.98
C HIS A 579 -8.36 -16.73 -3.53
N GLY A 580 -8.50 -15.40 -3.63
CA GLY A 580 -9.75 -14.69 -3.43
C GLY A 580 -10.67 -14.82 -4.65
N GLU A 581 -11.96 -15.15 -4.46
CA GLU A 581 -12.88 -15.37 -5.57
C GLU A 581 -13.17 -14.11 -6.39
N PHE A 582 -13.00 -12.92 -5.79
CA PHE A 582 -13.26 -11.64 -6.44
C PHE A 582 -11.97 -10.92 -6.88
N ASP A 583 -10.85 -11.63 -6.90
CA ASP A 583 -9.57 -11.09 -7.33
C ASP A 583 -9.65 -10.70 -8.81
N MET A 584 -9.49 -9.40 -9.08
CA MET A 584 -9.50 -8.83 -10.42
C MET A 584 -8.09 -8.49 -10.90
N ARG A 585 -7.13 -8.38 -9.97
CA ARG A 585 -5.72 -8.08 -10.26
C ARG A 585 -5.02 -9.30 -10.85
N CYS A 586 -5.05 -10.41 -10.11
CA CYS A 586 -4.68 -11.72 -10.63
C CYS A 586 -5.95 -12.57 -10.66
N PRO A 587 -6.71 -12.60 -11.76
CA PRO A 587 -7.98 -13.29 -11.78
C PRO A 587 -7.88 -14.78 -11.43
N VAL A 588 -8.94 -15.32 -10.84
CA VAL A 588 -8.98 -16.67 -10.25
C VAL A 588 -8.58 -17.80 -11.21
N ASN A 589 -8.73 -17.59 -12.52
CA ASN A 589 -8.30 -18.52 -13.56
C ASN A 589 -6.79 -18.78 -13.54
N GLN A 590 -5.97 -17.86 -13.03
CA GLN A 590 -4.53 -18.06 -12.83
C GLN A 590 -4.26 -19.25 -11.92
N SER A 591 -4.95 -19.33 -10.78
CA SER A 591 -4.85 -20.45 -9.84
C SER A 591 -5.54 -21.72 -10.34
N GLU A 592 -6.66 -21.61 -11.05
CA GLU A 592 -7.37 -22.76 -11.63
C GLU A 592 -6.51 -23.50 -12.66
N ALA A 593 -5.84 -22.75 -13.55
CA ALA A 593 -4.92 -23.32 -14.53
C ALA A 593 -3.71 -24.00 -13.87
N LEU A 594 -3.07 -23.32 -12.91
CA LEU A 594 -1.92 -23.85 -12.17
C LEU A 594 -2.29 -25.12 -11.38
N PHE A 595 -3.42 -25.10 -10.65
CA PHE A 595 -3.94 -26.27 -9.94
C PHE A 595 -4.14 -27.46 -10.89
N THR A 596 -4.80 -27.23 -12.02
CA THR A 596 -5.07 -28.28 -13.00
C THR A 596 -3.78 -28.89 -13.55
N ALA A 597 -2.79 -28.05 -13.88
CA ALA A 597 -1.53 -28.49 -14.42
C ALA A 597 -0.73 -29.34 -13.40
N ILE A 598 -0.59 -28.87 -12.16
CA ILE A 598 0.10 -29.61 -11.09
C ILE A 598 -0.65 -30.92 -10.77
N LYS A 599 -1.99 -30.89 -10.73
CA LYS A 599 -2.79 -32.09 -10.43
C LYS A 599 -2.55 -33.22 -11.41
N GLN A 600 -2.31 -32.90 -12.67
CA GLN A 600 -2.03 -33.89 -13.73
C GLN A 600 -0.67 -34.59 -13.54
N THR A 601 0.30 -34.00 -12.82
CA THR A 601 1.59 -34.65 -12.56
C THR A 601 1.49 -35.73 -11.47
N GLY A 602 0.41 -35.76 -10.70
CA GLY A 602 0.26 -36.62 -9.51
C GLY A 602 0.87 -36.02 -8.24
N THR A 603 1.51 -34.86 -8.32
CA THR A 603 2.04 -34.15 -7.14
C THR A 603 0.90 -33.74 -6.21
N PRO A 604 1.07 -33.87 -4.87
CA PRO A 604 0.08 -33.39 -3.93
C PRO A 604 -0.19 -31.89 -4.12
N VAL A 605 -1.40 -31.54 -4.51
CA VAL A 605 -1.83 -30.16 -4.67
C VAL A 605 -3.22 -29.94 -4.06
N ASP A 606 -3.38 -28.82 -3.37
CA ASP A 606 -4.61 -28.38 -2.74
C ASP A 606 -4.92 -26.94 -3.17
N TYR A 607 -6.21 -26.62 -3.39
CA TYR A 607 -6.63 -25.31 -3.83
C TYR A 607 -7.76 -24.79 -2.95
N ILE A 608 -7.49 -23.68 -2.24
CA ILE A 608 -8.46 -23.03 -1.34
C ILE A 608 -8.92 -21.73 -1.96
N ARG A 609 -10.24 -21.58 -2.08
CA ARG A 609 -10.90 -20.36 -2.57
C ARG A 609 -11.51 -19.61 -1.39
N TYR A 610 -11.22 -18.31 -1.29
CA TYR A 610 -11.74 -17.44 -0.24
C TYR A 610 -12.90 -16.61 -0.82
N PRO A 611 -14.15 -16.83 -0.38
CA PRO A 611 -15.31 -16.11 -0.89
C PRO A 611 -15.24 -14.62 -0.51
N GLN A 612 -15.86 -13.76 -1.31
CA GLN A 612 -15.94 -12.31 -1.08
C GLN A 612 -14.56 -11.64 -0.86
N SER A 613 -13.52 -12.21 -1.40
CA SER A 613 -12.14 -11.78 -1.18
C SER A 613 -11.53 -11.30 -2.50
N PHE A 614 -11.03 -10.06 -2.49
CA PHE A 614 -10.25 -9.43 -3.56
C PHE A 614 -8.75 -9.77 -3.45
N HIS A 615 -7.93 -9.18 -4.30
CA HIS A 615 -6.48 -9.40 -4.30
C HIS A 615 -5.80 -9.10 -2.96
N GLY A 616 -6.22 -8.02 -2.30
CA GLY A 616 -5.69 -7.60 -1.00
C GLY A 616 -6.16 -8.40 0.21
N PHE A 617 -6.83 -9.55 0.06
CA PHE A 617 -7.52 -10.25 1.15
C PHE A 617 -6.64 -10.67 2.34
N SER A 618 -5.32 -10.81 2.15
CA SER A 618 -4.37 -11.08 3.23
C SER A 618 -4.18 -9.87 4.18
N ARG A 619 -4.49 -8.66 3.71
CA ARG A 619 -4.30 -7.38 4.42
C ARG A 619 -5.61 -6.76 4.89
N ASN A 620 -6.59 -6.68 4.01
CA ASN A 620 -7.87 -5.99 4.22
C ASN A 620 -9.11 -6.83 3.90
N GLY A 621 -8.94 -8.15 3.71
CA GLY A 621 -10.05 -9.09 3.55
C GLY A 621 -10.87 -9.26 4.82
N LEU A 622 -11.96 -10.03 4.75
CA LEU A 622 -12.78 -10.33 5.92
C LEU A 622 -11.93 -10.96 7.04
N PRO A 623 -11.99 -10.44 8.28
CA PRO A 623 -11.11 -10.87 9.37
C PRO A 623 -11.09 -12.38 9.62
N ASN A 624 -12.24 -13.04 9.60
CA ASN A 624 -12.32 -14.50 9.77
C ASN A 624 -11.58 -15.26 8.66
N LEU A 625 -11.60 -14.74 7.42
CA LEU A 625 -10.91 -15.36 6.29
C LEU A 625 -9.41 -15.10 6.33
N ARG A 626 -8.98 -13.94 6.82
CA ARG A 626 -7.56 -13.67 7.10
C ARG A 626 -6.99 -14.67 8.10
N ILE A 627 -7.70 -14.90 9.22
CA ILE A 627 -7.30 -15.86 10.25
C ILE A 627 -7.28 -17.29 9.69
N LYS A 628 -8.33 -17.68 8.94
CA LYS A 628 -8.40 -19.01 8.31
C LYS A 628 -7.25 -19.22 7.34
N ARG A 629 -6.89 -18.20 6.55
CA ARG A 629 -5.76 -18.27 5.62
C ARG A 629 -4.44 -18.55 6.32
N LEU A 630 -4.19 -17.94 7.48
CA LEU A 630 -2.98 -18.21 8.28
C LEU A 630 -2.95 -19.67 8.74
N SER A 631 -4.05 -20.22 9.25
CA SER A 631 -4.10 -21.62 9.62
C SER A 631 -3.88 -22.56 8.43
N ASP A 632 -4.43 -22.22 7.27
CA ASP A 632 -4.21 -22.99 6.04
C ASP A 632 -2.73 -22.99 5.59
N ILE A 633 -1.95 -21.95 5.92
CA ILE A 633 -0.50 -21.90 5.63
C ILE A 633 0.26 -22.87 6.53
N TYR A 634 0.21 -22.67 7.86
CA TYR A 634 1.03 -23.47 8.75
C TYR A 634 0.59 -24.95 8.81
N GLU A 635 -0.71 -25.27 8.74
CA GLU A 635 -1.21 -26.65 8.65
C GLU A 635 -0.68 -27.40 7.41
N TRP A 636 -0.44 -26.68 6.30
CA TRP A 636 0.15 -27.28 5.11
C TRP A 636 1.64 -27.56 5.32
N PHE A 637 2.38 -26.61 5.86
CA PHE A 637 3.80 -26.79 6.12
C PHE A 637 4.07 -27.86 7.19
N ASP A 638 3.30 -27.87 8.29
CA ASP A 638 3.39 -28.89 9.36
C ASP A 638 3.27 -30.32 8.80
N LYS A 639 2.44 -30.52 7.78
CA LYS A 639 2.27 -31.83 7.12
C LYS A 639 3.52 -32.33 6.40
N TYR A 640 4.43 -31.45 6.01
CA TYR A 640 5.61 -31.76 5.22
C TYR A 640 6.93 -31.47 5.96
N LEU A 641 6.89 -31.28 7.27
CA LEU A 641 8.07 -31.31 8.13
C LEU A 641 8.70 -32.72 8.11
N ARG A 642 10.04 -32.78 8.04
CA ARG A 642 10.82 -34.02 8.04
C ARG A 642 11.48 -34.26 9.40
#